data_52ee18268a16716001dde074fd70215a
#
_entry.id   52ee18268a16716001dde074fd70215a
#
_cell.length_a   1.000
_cell.length_b   1.000
_cell.length_c   1.000
_cell.angle_alpha   90.00
_cell.angle_beta   90.00
_cell.angle_gamma   90.00
#
_symmetry.space_group_name_H-M   'P 1'
#
loop_
_entity.id
_entity.type
_entity.pdbx_description
1 polymer ?
#
loop_
_entity_poly.entity_id
_entity_poly.type
_entity_poly.pdbx_seq_one_letter_code
_entity_poly.pdbx_strand_id
1 'polypeptide(L)'
;CASAVLIFVLYIIISAPNFEKDKLYKKEATVIYDKNGIEFARVGQEDRELIEYKDLPQVYIDALIATEDSRFFQHNGLDIARFLKASVGQLVSSKAGGASTITMQLVKKTYTNGASEGIAGIVRKFTDIYMAVFKIESSYTKEEILEFYSNSLWYANGRSINTTGIYGIEQASQHFFGKSVRDLNLAEASLIVGMYQNPRLYNPYKNPVGCRNRQKIVLKLMVNHGYITEEEMNAVLEIPIESMVADDSDAVSTNDYQAIIDHVIDEVYEKTKKDARQVPMKIYTTFDLKVQDVLVKLEKGELFKYYNDYDQEGTAITSIEDGSIIALSGGRKYGARGLNRATDINRQPGSTAKPLFDYAPYIEYLNGSPGDYFFDEPYAYSTGQSINDADRKYQGMITLRKGLIGSRNVTALQAFQKVAAKDQSLIENFVHSVGINYGSALYESASIGGFNGTNPLEMSAAYAVFGRGGYYIKPYSFTKVIFEDGTTYENKYTKEKVISEETSYMITNVLVDTVRDSWSGSIKISGTEVAGKTGTTNLDTATQKAQNLPADLIPDSWNITYNPEYSIALWYGYDRHRTDYYMNTNTGWTARSRIMEALARNIYSTNKTFKRPSGVISVEVEKETVPLMLASEYTPEDMRMTELFKEGTEPTETSIRYQKLEAPTGGKASYNGNEVTLSWTGIKTPDAINSTYLQNYFNDNYAAF
;
A
#
# COMPACT_ATOMS: atom_id res chain seq x y z
N CYS A 1 17.15 -46.68 15.55
CA CYS A 1 15.89 -45.98 15.90
C CYS A 1 15.83 -45.60 17.38
N ALA A 2 16.03 -46.52 18.36
CA ALA A 2 15.94 -46.18 19.78
C ALA A 2 16.91 -45.07 20.24
N SER A 3 18.15 -45.10 19.78
CA SER A 3 19.16 -44.05 20.08
C SER A 3 18.76 -42.66 19.54
N ALA A 4 18.19 -42.60 18.33
CA ALA A 4 17.73 -41.34 17.74
C ALA A 4 16.55 -40.74 18.52
N VAL A 5 15.61 -41.59 18.96
CA VAL A 5 14.48 -41.17 19.81
C VAL A 5 14.98 -40.65 21.14
N LEU A 6 15.95 -41.35 21.76
CA LEU A 6 16.54 -40.94 23.05
C LEU A 6 17.24 -39.57 22.92
N ILE A 7 18.04 -39.38 21.87
CA ILE A 7 18.70 -38.10 21.58
C ILE A 7 17.67 -36.98 21.37
N PHE A 8 16.61 -37.25 20.64
CA PHE A 8 15.54 -36.29 20.40
C PHE A 8 14.83 -35.90 21.71
N VAL A 9 14.50 -36.87 22.55
CA VAL A 9 13.86 -36.62 23.88
C VAL A 9 14.82 -35.80 24.77
N LEU A 10 16.10 -36.16 24.82
CA LEU A 10 17.11 -35.39 25.57
C LEU A 10 17.23 -33.96 25.04
N TYR A 11 17.23 -33.80 23.74
CA TYR A 11 17.20 -32.46 23.11
C TYR A 11 16.02 -31.64 23.55
N ILE A 12 14.80 -32.21 23.52
CA ILE A 12 13.56 -31.52 23.99
C ILE A 12 13.68 -31.09 25.46
N ILE A 13 14.17 -31.98 26.33
CA ILE A 13 14.31 -31.70 27.78
C ILE A 13 15.30 -30.56 28.02
N ILE A 14 16.45 -30.57 27.31
CA ILE A 14 17.51 -29.57 27.50
C ILE A 14 17.13 -28.22 26.89
N SER A 15 16.43 -28.24 25.74
CA SER A 15 16.04 -27.03 25.02
C SER A 15 14.72 -26.42 25.49
N ALA A 16 13.96 -27.12 26.35
CA ALA A 16 12.70 -26.59 26.89
C ALA A 16 12.93 -25.32 27.71
N PRO A 17 12.08 -24.29 27.54
CA PRO A 17 12.16 -23.08 28.35
C PRO A 17 12.06 -23.36 29.84
N ASN A 18 12.72 -22.54 30.65
CA ASN A 18 12.53 -22.60 32.09
C ASN A 18 11.09 -22.23 32.45
N PHE A 19 10.50 -23.05 33.31
CA PHE A 19 9.18 -22.79 33.83
C PHE A 19 9.24 -21.76 34.97
N GLU A 20 8.54 -20.62 34.77
CA GLU A 20 8.40 -19.54 35.75
C GLU A 20 6.93 -19.18 35.89
N LYS A 21 6.36 -19.28 37.10
CA LYS A 21 4.95 -19.00 37.39
C LYS A 21 4.56 -17.60 36.94
N ASP A 22 5.43 -16.63 37.15
CA ASP A 22 5.17 -15.21 36.82
C ASP A 22 4.94 -14.99 35.34
N LYS A 23 5.51 -15.83 34.46
CA LYS A 23 5.25 -15.77 33.01
C LYS A 23 3.85 -16.16 32.59
N LEU A 24 3.10 -16.85 33.47
CA LEU A 24 1.68 -17.12 33.24
C LEU A 24 0.81 -15.87 33.42
N TYR A 25 1.30 -14.88 34.19
CA TYR A 25 0.56 -13.68 34.56
C TYR A 25 1.16 -12.36 34.06
N LYS A 26 2.46 -12.31 33.79
CA LYS A 26 3.15 -11.10 33.34
C LYS A 26 3.67 -11.29 31.91
N LYS A 27 3.18 -10.49 31.00
CA LYS A 27 3.88 -10.24 29.72
C LYS A 27 4.47 -8.85 29.76
N GLU A 28 5.76 -8.73 29.43
CA GLU A 28 6.35 -7.45 29.12
C GLU A 28 5.67 -6.88 27.86
N ALA A 29 5.51 -5.56 27.79
CA ALA A 29 4.97 -4.90 26.63
C ALA A 29 6.00 -4.90 25.49
N THR A 30 5.57 -5.07 24.26
CA THR A 30 6.37 -4.73 23.09
C THR A 30 6.57 -3.22 23.05
N VAL A 31 7.81 -2.77 22.87
CA VAL A 31 8.17 -1.36 22.77
C VAL A 31 8.53 -1.02 21.34
N ILE A 32 7.94 0.05 20.82
CA ILE A 32 8.15 0.51 19.45
C ILE A 32 8.90 1.86 19.49
N TYR A 33 10.01 1.91 18.76
CA TYR A 33 10.90 3.05 18.67
C TYR A 33 10.84 3.67 17.27
N ASP A 34 10.93 4.99 17.20
CA ASP A 34 11.06 5.73 15.95
C ASP A 34 12.47 5.53 15.33
N LYS A 35 12.72 6.14 14.17
CA LYS A 35 14.01 6.07 13.47
C LYS A 35 15.21 6.57 14.30
N ASN A 36 14.97 7.39 15.32
CA ASN A 36 15.99 7.97 16.21
C ASN A 36 16.14 7.16 17.51
N GLY A 37 15.41 6.07 17.68
CA GLY A 37 15.41 5.27 18.89
C GLY A 37 14.59 5.86 20.03
N ILE A 38 13.67 6.79 19.73
CA ILE A 38 12.74 7.37 20.71
C ILE A 38 11.52 6.45 20.80
N GLU A 39 11.20 6.00 22.01
CA GLU A 39 9.98 5.23 22.26
C GLU A 39 8.74 6.08 21.97
N PHE A 40 7.82 5.53 21.17
CA PHE A 40 6.56 6.24 20.88
C PHE A 40 5.30 5.38 21.09
N ALA A 41 5.46 4.07 21.25
CA ALA A 41 4.34 3.20 21.53
C ALA A 41 4.75 1.99 22.37
N ARG A 42 3.80 1.51 23.16
CA ARG A 42 3.85 0.20 23.83
C ARG A 42 2.64 -0.60 23.40
N VAL A 43 2.89 -1.88 23.07
CA VAL A 43 1.88 -2.79 22.58
C VAL A 43 1.90 -4.04 23.44
N GLY A 44 0.73 -4.56 23.82
CA GLY A 44 0.67 -5.77 24.68
C GLY A 44 0.74 -5.43 26.17
N GLN A 45 0.66 -4.17 26.57
CA GLN A 45 0.38 -3.82 27.95
C GLN A 45 -1.08 -4.21 28.21
N GLU A 46 -1.26 -5.19 29.09
CA GLU A 46 -2.54 -5.83 29.31
C GLU A 46 -3.31 -5.08 30.39
N ASP A 47 -4.55 -4.62 30.07
CA ASP A 47 -5.57 -4.47 31.08
C ASP A 47 -6.10 -5.87 31.36
N ARG A 48 -5.62 -6.50 32.42
CA ARG A 48 -6.14 -7.77 32.92
C ARG A 48 -6.78 -7.53 34.27
N GLU A 49 -8.02 -7.82 34.36
CA GLU A 49 -8.63 -8.17 35.62
C GLU A 49 -8.53 -9.68 35.77
N LEU A 50 -7.64 -10.14 36.67
CA LEU A 50 -7.44 -11.55 36.92
C LEU A 50 -8.63 -12.06 37.72
N ILE A 51 -9.16 -13.20 37.32
CA ILE A 51 -10.22 -13.92 38.04
C ILE A 51 -9.69 -15.22 38.59
N GLU A 52 -10.26 -15.69 39.68
CA GLU A 52 -10.02 -16.98 40.22
C GLU A 52 -10.97 -18.03 39.58
N TYR A 53 -10.61 -19.31 39.60
CA TYR A 53 -11.44 -20.39 39.06
C TYR A 53 -12.88 -20.36 39.61
N LYS A 54 -13.07 -20.06 40.91
CA LYS A 54 -14.40 -19.96 41.56
C LYS A 54 -15.32 -18.89 40.92
N ASP A 55 -14.76 -17.97 40.20
CA ASP A 55 -15.47 -16.88 39.53
C ASP A 55 -15.95 -17.25 38.11
N LEU A 56 -15.48 -18.39 37.59
CA LEU A 56 -15.90 -18.90 36.30
C LEU A 56 -17.26 -19.59 36.40
N PRO A 57 -18.31 -19.15 35.72
CA PRO A 57 -19.59 -19.83 35.75
C PRO A 57 -19.49 -21.19 35.05
N GLN A 58 -20.23 -22.19 35.58
CA GLN A 58 -20.18 -23.55 35.08
C GLN A 58 -20.48 -23.63 33.58
N VAL A 59 -21.43 -22.84 33.09
CA VAL A 59 -21.80 -22.80 31.65
C VAL A 59 -20.64 -22.40 30.77
N TYR A 60 -19.75 -21.51 31.22
CA TYR A 60 -18.52 -21.16 30.50
C TYR A 60 -17.50 -22.30 30.50
N ILE A 61 -17.30 -22.93 31.67
CA ILE A 61 -16.39 -24.08 31.80
C ILE A 61 -16.83 -25.20 30.86
N ASP A 62 -18.12 -25.53 30.86
CA ASP A 62 -18.71 -26.57 30.01
C ASP A 62 -18.53 -26.27 28.52
N ALA A 63 -18.79 -25.03 28.09
CA ALA A 63 -18.59 -24.59 26.73
C ALA A 63 -17.11 -24.68 26.30
N LEU A 64 -16.19 -24.24 27.17
CA LEU A 64 -14.74 -24.30 26.95
C LEU A 64 -14.25 -25.73 26.79
N ILE A 65 -14.61 -26.60 27.76
CA ILE A 65 -14.17 -28.01 27.76
C ILE A 65 -14.78 -28.76 26.58
N ALA A 66 -16.07 -28.59 26.29
CA ALA A 66 -16.73 -29.23 25.16
C ALA A 66 -16.05 -28.87 23.82
N THR A 67 -15.56 -27.65 23.73
CA THR A 67 -14.98 -27.13 22.47
C THR A 67 -13.50 -27.45 22.31
N GLU A 68 -12.71 -27.23 23.34
CA GLU A 68 -11.23 -27.27 23.22
C GLU A 68 -10.68 -28.65 23.68
N ASP A 69 -11.23 -29.22 24.74
CA ASP A 69 -10.66 -30.40 25.36
C ASP A 69 -11.70 -31.22 26.19
N SER A 70 -12.57 -31.94 25.49
CA SER A 70 -13.72 -32.64 26.11
C SER A 70 -13.38 -33.69 27.18
N ARG A 71 -12.11 -34.08 27.28
CA ARG A 71 -11.62 -35.02 28.30
C ARG A 71 -10.58 -34.37 29.23
N PHE A 72 -10.59 -33.06 29.38
CA PHE A 72 -9.60 -32.28 30.13
C PHE A 72 -9.37 -32.81 31.54
N PHE A 73 -10.42 -33.21 32.27
CA PHE A 73 -10.32 -33.77 33.64
C PHE A 73 -9.89 -35.25 33.67
N GLN A 74 -9.72 -35.91 32.50
CA GLN A 74 -9.43 -37.35 32.40
C GLN A 74 -7.98 -37.66 31.99
N HIS A 75 -7.17 -36.66 31.70
CA HIS A 75 -5.76 -36.83 31.29
C HIS A 75 -4.84 -35.84 32.01
N ASN A 76 -3.53 -36.11 32.02
CA ASN A 76 -2.52 -35.25 32.64
C ASN A 76 -1.71 -34.53 31.55
N GLY A 77 -2.29 -33.48 30.91
CA GLY A 77 -1.64 -32.64 29.93
C GLY A 77 -1.60 -33.17 28.49
N LEU A 78 -1.68 -34.49 28.29
CA LEU A 78 -1.72 -35.14 26.99
C LEU A 78 -2.86 -36.16 26.93
N ASP A 79 -3.80 -35.96 26.03
CA ASP A 79 -4.80 -36.95 25.67
C ASP A 79 -4.20 -37.93 24.65
N ILE A 80 -3.64 -39.08 25.16
CA ILE A 80 -2.93 -40.07 24.35
C ILE A 80 -3.82 -40.65 23.25
N ALA A 81 -5.08 -40.98 23.55
CA ALA A 81 -5.98 -41.57 22.57
C ALA A 81 -6.33 -40.59 21.45
N ARG A 82 -6.60 -39.32 21.79
CA ARG A 82 -6.84 -38.26 20.81
C ARG A 82 -5.58 -37.94 20.00
N PHE A 83 -4.42 -37.92 20.64
CA PHE A 83 -3.13 -37.71 20.00
C PHE A 83 -2.80 -38.78 18.95
N LEU A 84 -2.95 -40.05 19.29
CA LEU A 84 -2.73 -41.20 18.39
C LEU A 84 -3.73 -41.16 17.22
N LYS A 85 -5.02 -40.91 17.49
CA LYS A 85 -6.04 -40.80 16.45
C LYS A 85 -5.75 -39.67 15.47
N ALA A 86 -5.31 -38.49 15.94
CA ALA A 86 -4.97 -37.37 15.12
C ALA A 86 -3.68 -37.61 14.31
N SER A 87 -2.68 -38.29 14.91
CA SER A 87 -1.42 -38.63 14.22
C SER A 87 -1.63 -39.61 13.08
N VAL A 88 -2.47 -40.62 13.27
CA VAL A 88 -2.87 -41.53 12.18
C VAL A 88 -3.76 -40.83 11.15
N GLY A 89 -4.69 -39.98 11.62
CA GLY A 89 -5.58 -39.24 10.75
C GLY A 89 -4.86 -38.25 9.82
N GLN A 90 -3.77 -37.63 10.27
CA GLN A 90 -2.93 -36.75 9.43
C GLN A 90 -2.15 -37.49 8.35
N LEU A 91 -1.86 -38.78 8.56
CA LEU A 91 -1.24 -39.62 7.53
C LEU A 91 -2.23 -40.00 6.43
N VAL A 92 -3.54 -39.98 6.72
CA VAL A 92 -4.61 -40.40 5.78
C VAL A 92 -5.37 -39.21 5.20
N SER A 93 -5.47 -38.08 5.93
CA SER A 93 -6.20 -36.87 5.49
C SER A 93 -5.72 -35.64 6.26
N SER A 94 -5.43 -34.55 5.52
CA SER A 94 -5.05 -33.24 6.09
C SER A 94 -6.16 -32.56 6.92
N LYS A 95 -7.35 -33.16 7.05
CA LYS A 95 -8.52 -32.66 7.78
C LYS A 95 -8.74 -33.33 9.14
N ALA A 96 -7.78 -34.12 9.65
CA ALA A 96 -7.89 -34.71 10.99
C ALA A 96 -7.86 -33.61 12.08
N GLY A 97 -8.84 -33.61 12.98
CA GLY A 97 -9.02 -32.62 14.04
C GLY A 97 -7.79 -32.43 14.94
N GLY A 98 -7.68 -31.27 15.58
CA GLY A 98 -6.55 -30.93 16.46
C GLY A 98 -6.39 -31.88 17.66
N ALA A 99 -5.15 -32.23 17.99
CA ALA A 99 -4.79 -33.11 19.12
C ALA A 99 -4.22 -32.33 20.31
N SER A 100 -4.30 -31.00 20.32
CA SER A 100 -3.79 -30.19 21.43
C SER A 100 -4.79 -30.11 22.57
N THR A 101 -4.30 -30.29 23.79
CA THR A 101 -5.06 -30.11 25.04
C THR A 101 -5.03 -28.64 25.46
N ILE A 102 -5.93 -28.25 26.39
CA ILE A 102 -5.92 -26.90 27.01
C ILE A 102 -4.54 -26.61 27.61
N THR A 103 -3.94 -27.54 28.33
CA THR A 103 -2.60 -27.36 28.92
C THR A 103 -1.53 -27.17 27.88
N MET A 104 -1.53 -27.91 26.77
CA MET A 104 -0.60 -27.70 25.64
C MET A 104 -0.82 -26.36 24.97
N GLN A 105 -2.06 -25.89 24.86
CA GLN A 105 -2.36 -24.57 24.30
C GLN A 105 -1.86 -23.45 25.22
N LEU A 106 -2.00 -23.60 26.54
CA LEU A 106 -1.45 -22.68 27.54
C LEU A 106 0.08 -22.57 27.40
N VAL A 107 0.78 -23.71 27.34
CA VAL A 107 2.24 -23.75 27.11
C VAL A 107 2.61 -23.06 25.81
N LYS A 108 1.93 -23.39 24.72
CA LYS A 108 2.19 -22.79 23.40
C LYS A 108 2.09 -21.27 23.45
N LYS A 109 1.07 -20.73 24.13
CA LYS A 109 0.82 -19.29 24.19
C LYS A 109 1.80 -18.56 25.12
N THR A 110 2.29 -19.24 26.16
CA THR A 110 3.11 -18.62 27.21
C THR A 110 4.61 -18.80 26.98
N TYR A 111 5.05 -19.97 26.52
CA TYR A 111 6.46 -20.37 26.52
C TYR A 111 7.06 -20.64 25.15
N THR A 112 6.29 -21.21 24.20
CA THR A 112 6.88 -21.73 22.96
C THR A 112 6.45 -20.97 21.69
N ASN A 113 5.67 -19.95 21.81
CA ASN A 113 5.07 -19.11 20.80
C ASN A 113 5.95 -18.95 19.51
N GLY A 114 5.89 -19.90 18.58
CA GLY A 114 6.81 -19.97 17.44
C GLY A 114 6.35 -20.87 16.31
N ALA A 115 7.33 -21.44 15.59
CA ALA A 115 7.15 -22.18 14.36
C ALA A 115 5.99 -23.19 14.39
N SER A 116 5.12 -23.14 13.37
CA SER A 116 3.96 -24.04 13.23
C SER A 116 4.18 -25.14 12.19
N GLU A 117 5.24 -25.06 11.39
CA GLU A 117 5.49 -25.93 10.22
C GLU A 117 6.90 -26.53 10.24
N GLY A 118 7.09 -27.60 9.50
CA GLY A 118 8.38 -28.28 9.33
C GLY A 118 8.92 -28.91 10.60
N ILE A 119 10.23 -29.14 10.64
CA ILE A 119 10.94 -29.78 11.77
C ILE A 119 10.81 -28.91 13.05
N ALA A 120 10.91 -27.60 12.90
CA ALA A 120 10.77 -26.68 14.04
C ALA A 120 9.37 -26.77 14.68
N GLY A 121 8.32 -26.95 13.88
CA GLY A 121 6.96 -27.17 14.37
C GLY A 121 6.81 -28.52 15.12
N ILE A 122 7.52 -29.55 14.68
CA ILE A 122 7.56 -30.85 15.38
C ILE A 122 8.25 -30.70 16.73
N VAL A 123 9.47 -30.11 16.75
CA VAL A 123 10.22 -29.84 17.98
C VAL A 123 9.37 -29.09 18.97
N ARG A 124 8.78 -27.98 18.56
CA ARG A 124 7.90 -27.17 19.40
C ARG A 124 6.74 -28.01 19.97
N LYS A 125 6.06 -28.80 19.13
CA LYS A 125 4.93 -29.62 19.61
C LYS A 125 5.33 -30.64 20.69
N PHE A 126 6.51 -31.26 20.56
CA PHE A 126 7.00 -32.16 21.61
C PHE A 126 7.48 -31.38 22.86
N THR A 127 8.01 -30.16 22.69
CA THR A 127 8.29 -29.26 23.81
C THR A 127 6.99 -28.88 24.54
N ASP A 128 5.91 -28.55 23.82
CA ASP A 128 4.59 -28.26 24.40
C ASP A 128 4.10 -29.45 25.22
N ILE A 129 4.21 -30.70 24.71
CA ILE A 129 3.83 -31.92 25.44
C ILE A 129 4.67 -32.08 26.70
N TYR A 130 6.00 -31.97 26.60
CA TYR A 130 6.89 -32.09 27.75
C TYR A 130 6.56 -31.07 28.84
N MET A 131 6.42 -29.81 28.48
CA MET A 131 6.05 -28.75 29.42
C MET A 131 4.67 -28.96 30.05
N ALA A 132 3.67 -29.32 29.23
CA ALA A 132 2.32 -29.56 29.69
C ALA A 132 2.29 -30.69 30.73
N VAL A 133 2.89 -31.85 30.41
CA VAL A 133 2.84 -33.05 31.27
C VAL A 133 3.73 -32.92 32.49
N PHE A 134 4.99 -32.52 32.33
CA PHE A 134 6.03 -32.60 33.35
C PHE A 134 6.26 -31.30 34.12
N LYS A 135 5.74 -30.17 33.66
CA LYS A 135 5.89 -28.87 34.34
C LYS A 135 4.58 -28.29 34.82
N ILE A 136 3.56 -28.22 33.99
CA ILE A 136 2.28 -27.57 34.36
C ILE A 136 1.40 -28.55 35.18
N GLU A 137 1.02 -29.68 34.60
CA GLU A 137 0.11 -30.64 35.26
C GLU A 137 0.72 -31.32 36.52
N SER A 138 2.03 -31.33 36.65
CA SER A 138 2.70 -31.82 37.87
C SER A 138 2.74 -30.77 38.97
N SER A 139 2.46 -29.50 38.69
CA SER A 139 2.61 -28.39 39.65
C SER A 139 1.29 -27.69 40.00
N TYR A 140 0.25 -27.86 39.16
CA TYR A 140 -1.03 -27.17 39.30
C TYR A 140 -2.22 -28.10 39.14
N THR A 141 -3.33 -27.75 39.81
CA THR A 141 -4.61 -28.45 39.66
C THR A 141 -5.29 -28.15 38.35
N LYS A 142 -6.27 -28.92 37.97
CA LYS A 142 -7.07 -28.67 36.75
C LYS A 142 -7.79 -27.31 36.79
N GLU A 143 -8.26 -26.94 37.95
CA GLU A 143 -8.91 -25.67 38.24
C GLU A 143 -7.95 -24.51 38.02
N GLU A 144 -6.74 -24.57 38.57
CA GLU A 144 -5.70 -23.55 38.36
C GLU A 144 -5.30 -23.44 36.89
N ILE A 145 -5.22 -24.56 36.17
CA ILE A 145 -4.90 -24.55 34.74
C ILE A 145 -6.01 -23.87 33.92
N LEU A 146 -7.29 -24.09 34.25
CA LEU A 146 -8.41 -23.39 33.61
C LEU A 146 -8.41 -21.89 33.91
N GLU A 147 -8.08 -21.53 35.18
CA GLU A 147 -7.89 -20.14 35.57
C GLU A 147 -6.81 -19.45 34.74
N PHE A 148 -5.61 -20.05 34.66
CA PHE A 148 -4.49 -19.51 33.83
C PHE A 148 -4.87 -19.40 32.36
N TYR A 149 -5.52 -20.43 31.83
CA TYR A 149 -5.95 -20.44 30.45
C TYR A 149 -6.96 -19.33 30.17
N SER A 150 -8.01 -19.19 30.97
CA SER A 150 -9.07 -18.20 30.83
C SER A 150 -8.54 -16.78 30.98
N ASN A 151 -7.59 -16.56 31.88
CA ASN A 151 -6.90 -15.27 32.05
C ASN A 151 -5.89 -14.95 30.95
N SER A 152 -5.40 -15.93 30.17
CA SER A 152 -4.33 -15.74 29.17
C SER A 152 -4.83 -15.48 27.75
N LEU A 153 -6.11 -15.63 27.49
CA LEU A 153 -6.65 -15.56 26.12
C LEU A 153 -6.82 -14.14 25.63
N TRP A 154 -6.47 -13.93 24.36
CA TRP A 154 -6.72 -12.68 23.65
C TRP A 154 -8.03 -12.75 22.85
N TYR A 155 -8.88 -11.73 22.95
CA TYR A 155 -10.22 -11.70 22.36
C TYR A 155 -10.44 -10.60 21.34
N ALA A 156 -9.84 -9.43 21.53
CA ALA A 156 -10.01 -8.29 20.66
C ALA A 156 -8.89 -7.25 20.86
N ASN A 157 -8.88 -6.21 20.06
CA ASN A 157 -8.06 -5.04 20.30
C ASN A 157 -8.58 -4.25 21.50
N GLY A 158 -7.66 -3.65 22.27
CA GLY A 158 -8.03 -2.83 23.44
C GLY A 158 -8.71 -1.50 23.05
N ARG A 159 -9.40 -0.91 24.04
CA ARG A 159 -10.08 0.38 23.91
C ARG A 159 -9.23 1.58 24.31
N SER A 160 -8.02 1.37 24.85
CA SER A 160 -7.15 2.44 25.38
C SER A 160 -5.83 2.54 24.58
N ILE A 161 -5.25 3.73 24.55
CA ILE A 161 -3.93 4.02 23.97
C ILE A 161 -2.84 3.09 24.51
N ASN A 162 -2.95 2.68 25.77
CA ASN A 162 -1.99 1.86 26.48
C ASN A 162 -2.34 0.37 26.48
N THR A 163 -3.54 -0.01 26.00
CA THR A 163 -4.06 -1.38 26.01
C THR A 163 -4.39 -1.81 24.60
N THR A 164 -3.53 -2.61 24.04
CA THR A 164 -3.63 -3.06 22.64
C THR A 164 -4.44 -4.32 22.47
N GLY A 165 -4.92 -4.90 23.55
CA GLY A 165 -5.71 -6.14 23.50
C GLY A 165 -6.58 -6.32 24.72
N ILE A 166 -7.74 -6.94 24.49
CA ILE A 166 -8.61 -7.44 25.52
C ILE A 166 -8.12 -8.85 25.82
N TYR A 167 -7.50 -9.01 26.98
CA TYR A 167 -6.98 -10.25 27.47
C TYR A 167 -7.74 -10.72 28.72
N GLY A 168 -7.91 -12.03 28.84
CA GLY A 168 -8.65 -12.62 29.93
C GLY A 168 -10.15 -12.52 29.74
N ILE A 169 -10.82 -13.48 30.34
CA ILE A 169 -12.26 -13.67 30.16
C ILE A 169 -13.09 -12.56 30.83
N GLU A 170 -12.63 -12.01 31.97
CA GLU A 170 -13.35 -10.91 32.64
C GLU A 170 -13.38 -9.65 31.75
N GLN A 171 -12.22 -9.22 31.27
CA GLN A 171 -12.15 -8.08 30.35
C GLN A 171 -12.95 -8.30 29.06
N ALA A 172 -12.91 -9.53 28.53
CA ALA A 172 -13.71 -9.86 27.34
C ALA A 172 -15.22 -9.83 27.64
N SER A 173 -15.64 -10.31 28.80
CA SER A 173 -17.05 -10.24 29.26
C SER A 173 -17.52 -8.79 29.39
N GLN A 174 -16.74 -7.95 30.05
CA GLN A 174 -17.03 -6.53 30.18
C GLN A 174 -17.10 -5.83 28.82
N HIS A 175 -16.16 -6.14 27.91
CA HIS A 175 -16.12 -5.53 26.59
C HIS A 175 -17.29 -5.92 25.71
N PHE A 176 -17.58 -7.21 25.59
CA PHE A 176 -18.60 -7.70 24.66
C PHE A 176 -20.00 -7.65 25.22
N PHE A 177 -20.17 -7.83 26.54
CA PHE A 177 -21.48 -7.98 27.16
C PHE A 177 -21.78 -6.93 28.24
N GLY A 178 -20.82 -6.07 28.61
CA GLY A 178 -21.01 -5.02 29.62
C GLY A 178 -21.22 -5.54 31.03
N LYS A 179 -20.76 -6.78 31.34
CA LYS A 179 -20.97 -7.43 32.67
C LYS A 179 -19.83 -8.37 33.01
N SER A 180 -19.76 -8.74 34.31
CA SER A 180 -18.75 -9.66 34.81
C SER A 180 -18.92 -11.06 34.18
N VAL A 181 -17.81 -11.77 34.05
CA VAL A 181 -17.80 -13.20 33.63
C VAL A 181 -18.70 -14.06 34.49
N ARG A 182 -18.86 -13.74 35.80
CA ARG A 182 -19.72 -14.43 36.76
C ARG A 182 -21.17 -14.52 36.32
N ASP A 183 -21.61 -13.55 35.52
CA ASP A 183 -23.00 -13.36 35.08
C ASP A 183 -23.27 -13.86 33.65
N LEU A 184 -22.29 -14.53 33.01
CA LEU A 184 -22.48 -15.07 31.67
C LEU A 184 -23.54 -16.16 31.62
N ASN A 185 -24.47 -16.01 30.67
CA ASN A 185 -25.44 -17.04 30.33
C ASN A 185 -24.93 -17.98 29.22
N LEU A 186 -25.68 -18.99 28.85
CA LEU A 186 -25.32 -19.97 27.82
C LEU A 186 -25.06 -19.33 26.46
N ALA A 187 -25.87 -18.32 26.06
CA ALA A 187 -25.73 -17.67 24.79
C ALA A 187 -24.40 -16.89 24.69
N GLU A 188 -24.04 -16.17 25.74
CA GLU A 188 -22.82 -15.38 25.81
C GLU A 188 -21.58 -16.27 26.03
N ALA A 189 -21.67 -17.28 26.89
CA ALA A 189 -20.56 -18.22 27.09
C ALA A 189 -20.22 -19.00 25.82
N SER A 190 -21.21 -19.49 25.08
CA SER A 190 -20.98 -20.19 23.81
C SER A 190 -20.44 -19.27 22.71
N LEU A 191 -20.84 -17.99 22.71
CA LEU A 191 -20.35 -17.00 21.77
C LEU A 191 -18.87 -16.69 22.05
N ILE A 192 -18.53 -16.35 23.30
CA ILE A 192 -17.17 -15.92 23.66
C ILE A 192 -16.16 -17.07 23.53
N VAL A 193 -16.54 -18.29 23.85
CA VAL A 193 -15.71 -19.48 23.62
C VAL A 193 -15.52 -19.74 22.13
N GLY A 194 -16.51 -19.47 21.29
CA GLY A 194 -16.41 -19.56 19.85
C GLY A 194 -15.34 -18.66 19.25
N MET A 195 -15.06 -17.52 19.85
CA MET A 195 -14.07 -16.56 19.38
C MET A 195 -12.62 -17.07 19.51
N TYR A 196 -12.32 -18.02 20.41
CA TYR A 196 -10.95 -18.46 20.70
C TYR A 196 -10.18 -18.97 19.50
N GLN A 197 -10.85 -19.62 18.56
CA GLN A 197 -10.21 -20.16 17.36
C GLN A 197 -9.62 -19.08 16.48
N ASN A 198 -10.37 -17.99 16.26
CA ASN A 198 -9.94 -16.82 15.50
C ASN A 198 -10.74 -15.58 15.92
N PRO A 199 -10.29 -14.84 16.93
CA PRO A 199 -11.01 -13.68 17.45
C PRO A 199 -11.27 -12.57 16.42
N ARG A 200 -10.42 -12.47 15.39
CA ARG A 200 -10.63 -11.49 14.30
C ARG A 200 -11.78 -11.91 13.39
N LEU A 201 -11.83 -13.18 13.00
CA LEU A 201 -12.84 -13.71 12.09
C LEU A 201 -14.22 -13.82 12.75
N TYR A 202 -14.24 -14.12 14.06
CA TYR A 202 -15.46 -14.36 14.83
C TYR A 202 -15.84 -13.21 15.76
N ASN A 203 -15.36 -12.00 15.48
CA ASN A 203 -15.74 -10.80 16.22
C ASN A 203 -17.21 -10.45 15.97
N PRO A 204 -18.06 -10.37 17.02
CA PRO A 204 -19.50 -10.17 16.85
C PRO A 204 -19.88 -8.81 16.26
N TYR A 205 -19.07 -7.76 16.47
CA TYR A 205 -19.30 -6.43 15.90
C TYR A 205 -18.95 -6.35 14.41
N LYS A 206 -17.89 -7.07 13.99
CA LYS A 206 -17.36 -6.97 12.61
C LYS A 206 -17.91 -8.05 11.68
N ASN A 207 -18.20 -9.24 12.20
CA ASN A 207 -18.68 -10.37 11.42
C ASN A 207 -19.70 -11.21 12.22
N PRO A 208 -20.90 -10.67 12.49
CA PRO A 208 -21.94 -11.36 13.27
C PRO A 208 -22.35 -12.70 12.65
N VAL A 209 -22.35 -12.81 11.32
CA VAL A 209 -22.68 -14.08 10.63
C VAL A 209 -21.62 -15.16 10.90
N GLY A 210 -20.33 -14.81 10.77
CA GLY A 210 -19.23 -15.73 11.09
C GLY A 210 -19.21 -16.11 12.56
N CYS A 211 -19.49 -15.16 13.45
CA CYS A 211 -19.63 -15.36 14.88
C CYS A 211 -20.77 -16.36 15.20
N ARG A 212 -21.96 -16.17 14.61
CA ARG A 212 -23.10 -17.09 14.74
C ARG A 212 -22.78 -18.50 14.29
N ASN A 213 -22.15 -18.63 13.13
CA ASN A 213 -21.77 -19.94 12.61
C ASN A 213 -20.81 -20.66 13.54
N ARG A 214 -19.88 -19.95 14.16
CA ARG A 214 -18.95 -20.52 15.12
C ARG A 214 -19.62 -20.86 16.45
N GLN A 215 -20.49 -20.00 16.97
CA GLN A 215 -21.31 -20.27 18.17
C GLN A 215 -22.13 -21.54 17.99
N LYS A 216 -22.76 -21.75 16.84
CA LYS A 216 -23.51 -22.99 16.52
C LYS A 216 -22.63 -24.24 16.63
N ILE A 217 -21.36 -24.17 16.26
CA ILE A 217 -20.41 -25.28 16.43
C ILE A 217 -20.15 -25.55 17.89
N VAL A 218 -19.93 -24.51 18.70
CA VAL A 218 -19.74 -24.66 20.18
C VAL A 218 -20.94 -25.32 20.80
N LEU A 219 -22.14 -24.79 20.58
CA LEU A 219 -23.37 -25.33 21.11
C LEU A 219 -23.59 -26.78 20.68
N LYS A 220 -23.31 -27.12 19.43
CA LYS A 220 -23.40 -28.52 18.96
C LYS A 220 -22.42 -29.46 19.68
N LEU A 221 -21.23 -28.98 20.00
CA LEU A 221 -20.26 -29.74 20.79
C LEU A 221 -20.75 -29.91 22.23
N MET A 222 -21.37 -28.88 22.83
CA MET A 222 -21.97 -28.97 24.15
C MET A 222 -23.12 -30.03 24.20
N VAL A 223 -23.98 -30.06 23.16
CA VAL A 223 -25.02 -31.10 23.01
C VAL A 223 -24.37 -32.48 22.89
N ASN A 224 -23.38 -32.66 22.04
CA ASN A 224 -22.72 -33.93 21.79
C ASN A 224 -22.02 -34.51 23.04
N HIS A 225 -21.61 -33.64 23.96
CA HIS A 225 -20.98 -34.04 25.21
C HIS A 225 -21.93 -34.04 26.41
N GLY A 226 -23.23 -33.77 26.18
CA GLY A 226 -24.29 -33.89 27.20
C GLY A 226 -24.31 -32.73 28.21
N TYR A 227 -23.73 -31.58 27.88
CA TYR A 227 -23.77 -30.38 28.74
C TYR A 227 -25.07 -29.61 28.61
N ILE A 228 -25.69 -29.64 27.42
CA ILE A 228 -26.98 -28.99 27.12
C ILE A 228 -27.85 -29.90 26.24
N THR A 229 -29.14 -29.60 26.18
CA THR A 229 -30.09 -30.26 25.28
C THR A 229 -30.14 -29.59 23.89
N GLU A 230 -30.75 -30.24 22.91
CA GLU A 230 -30.99 -29.64 21.59
C GLU A 230 -31.98 -28.46 21.66
N GLU A 231 -32.94 -28.51 22.56
CA GLU A 231 -33.90 -27.44 22.81
C GLU A 231 -33.21 -26.19 23.33
N GLU A 232 -32.27 -26.29 24.27
CA GLU A 232 -31.47 -25.20 24.79
C GLU A 232 -30.58 -24.61 23.69
N MET A 233 -29.93 -25.45 22.88
CA MET A 233 -29.15 -25.01 21.73
C MET A 233 -30.03 -24.18 20.76
N ASN A 234 -31.20 -24.69 20.41
CA ASN A 234 -32.09 -24.01 19.44
C ASN A 234 -32.62 -22.71 20.04
N ALA A 235 -32.95 -22.64 21.31
CA ALA A 235 -33.35 -21.41 21.97
C ALA A 235 -32.27 -20.32 21.92
N VAL A 236 -31.01 -20.68 22.10
CA VAL A 236 -29.87 -19.75 21.98
C VAL A 236 -29.73 -19.25 20.55
N LEU A 237 -29.92 -20.12 19.55
CA LEU A 237 -29.76 -19.75 18.14
C LEU A 237 -30.82 -18.77 17.62
N GLU A 238 -31.96 -18.66 18.28
CA GLU A 238 -33.01 -17.69 17.99
C GLU A 238 -32.67 -16.25 18.49
N ILE A 239 -31.74 -16.12 19.44
CA ILE A 239 -31.34 -14.81 19.99
C ILE A 239 -30.43 -14.10 18.98
N PRO A 240 -30.75 -12.90 18.45
CA PRO A 240 -29.89 -12.16 17.55
C PRO A 240 -28.51 -11.84 18.19
N ILE A 241 -27.42 -11.92 17.44
CA ILE A 241 -26.08 -11.60 17.96
C ILE A 241 -26.03 -10.16 18.49
N GLU A 242 -26.63 -9.24 17.77
CA GLU A 242 -26.65 -7.80 18.06
C GLU A 242 -27.35 -7.48 19.38
N SER A 243 -28.27 -8.34 19.82
CA SER A 243 -28.98 -8.17 21.11
C SER A 243 -28.20 -8.73 22.30
N MET A 244 -27.18 -9.54 22.05
CA MET A 244 -26.34 -10.12 23.09
C MET A 244 -25.13 -9.24 23.44
N VAL A 245 -24.67 -8.40 22.52
CA VAL A 245 -23.46 -7.59 22.70
C VAL A 245 -23.81 -6.18 23.20
N ALA A 246 -22.92 -5.64 24.03
CA ALA A 246 -22.98 -4.25 24.48
C ALA A 246 -22.78 -3.30 23.30
N ASP A 247 -23.25 -2.06 23.44
CA ASP A 247 -23.07 -1.04 22.41
C ASP A 247 -21.58 -0.74 22.19
N ASP A 248 -21.09 -0.86 20.97
CA ASP A 248 -19.67 -0.58 20.59
C ASP A 248 -19.40 0.93 20.49
N SER A 249 -20.33 1.77 20.93
CA SER A 249 -20.30 3.23 20.79
C SER A 249 -19.29 3.95 21.69
N ASP A 250 -18.66 3.27 22.65
CA ASP A 250 -17.62 3.88 23.47
C ASP A 250 -16.33 3.99 22.67
N ALA A 251 -16.10 5.22 22.22
CA ALA A 251 -15.02 5.67 21.39
C ALA A 251 -13.68 4.99 21.73
N VAL A 252 -13.15 4.25 20.78
CA VAL A 252 -11.74 3.89 20.75
C VAL A 252 -10.95 5.18 20.95
N SER A 253 -10.25 5.29 22.07
CA SER A 253 -9.22 6.32 22.24
C SER A 253 -8.18 6.07 21.14
N THR A 254 -8.23 6.86 20.09
CA THR A 254 -7.33 6.73 18.95
C THR A 254 -5.96 7.28 19.35
N ASN A 255 -4.95 6.42 19.32
CA ASN A 255 -3.57 6.89 19.31
C ASN A 255 -3.34 7.59 17.96
N ASP A 256 -2.84 8.82 17.98
CA ASP A 256 -2.52 9.59 16.78
C ASP A 256 -1.58 8.84 15.82
N TYR A 257 -0.83 7.85 16.33
CA TYR A 257 0.09 7.00 15.55
C TYR A 257 -0.46 5.59 15.25
N GLN A 258 -1.76 5.36 15.45
CA GLN A 258 -2.31 4.00 15.35
C GLN A 258 -2.11 3.35 13.99
N ALA A 259 -2.18 4.11 12.91
CA ALA A 259 -1.99 3.59 11.55
C ALA A 259 -0.58 3.00 11.34
N ILE A 260 0.46 3.70 11.84
CA ILE A 260 1.84 3.21 11.72
C ILE A 260 2.15 2.08 12.71
N ILE A 261 1.51 2.08 13.88
CA ILE A 261 1.63 1.00 14.86
C ILE A 261 1.06 -0.29 14.27
N ASP A 262 -0.16 -0.26 13.74
CA ASP A 262 -0.79 -1.43 13.14
C ASP A 262 0.02 -1.94 11.94
N HIS A 263 0.49 -1.05 11.07
CA HIS A 263 1.27 -1.39 9.89
C HIS A 263 2.58 -2.12 10.27
N VAL A 264 3.37 -1.57 11.19
CA VAL A 264 4.66 -2.18 11.58
C VAL A 264 4.48 -3.53 12.27
N ILE A 265 3.44 -3.68 13.08
CA ILE A 265 3.14 -4.96 13.72
C ILE A 265 2.79 -6.04 12.69
N ASP A 266 2.00 -5.68 11.69
CA ASP A 266 1.61 -6.61 10.63
C ASP A 266 2.81 -6.97 9.74
N GLU A 267 3.71 -6.01 9.42
CA GLU A 267 4.95 -6.31 8.71
C GLU A 267 5.90 -7.19 9.53
N VAL A 268 6.08 -6.91 10.82
CA VAL A 268 6.87 -7.76 11.74
C VAL A 268 6.31 -9.18 11.76
N TYR A 269 4.99 -9.33 11.84
CA TYR A 269 4.34 -10.66 11.78
C TYR A 269 4.59 -11.35 10.43
N GLU A 270 4.46 -10.63 9.32
CA GLU A 270 4.73 -11.17 7.99
C GLU A 270 6.16 -11.74 7.89
N LYS A 271 7.14 -11.00 8.40
CA LYS A 271 8.57 -11.33 8.32
C LYS A 271 9.02 -12.38 9.33
N THR A 272 8.55 -12.29 10.58
CA THR A 272 9.06 -13.08 11.69
C THR A 272 8.13 -14.22 12.13
N LYS A 273 6.86 -14.18 11.68
CA LYS A 273 5.76 -15.05 12.14
C LYS A 273 5.48 -14.96 13.65
N LYS A 274 5.99 -13.91 14.31
CA LYS A 274 5.74 -13.62 15.74
C LYS A 274 4.86 -12.38 15.84
N ASP A 275 3.72 -12.49 16.50
CA ASP A 275 2.80 -11.37 16.75
C ASP A 275 3.33 -10.52 17.90
N ALA A 276 3.67 -9.27 17.63
CA ALA A 276 4.19 -8.31 18.61
C ALA A 276 3.21 -8.04 19.78
N ARG A 277 1.95 -8.37 19.62
CA ARG A 277 0.93 -8.26 20.69
C ARG A 277 0.97 -9.44 21.66
N GLN A 278 1.54 -10.54 21.23
CA GLN A 278 1.59 -11.79 22.01
C GLN A 278 2.99 -12.12 22.50
N VAL A 279 4.00 -11.72 21.75
CA VAL A 279 5.42 -11.95 22.04
C VAL A 279 6.08 -10.59 22.29
N PRO A 280 6.52 -10.31 23.52
CA PRO A 280 7.24 -9.09 23.84
C PRO A 280 8.50 -8.94 22.98
N MET A 281 8.69 -7.73 22.43
CA MET A 281 9.86 -7.43 21.62
C MET A 281 10.11 -5.92 21.57
N LYS A 282 11.30 -5.54 21.13
CA LYS A 282 11.67 -4.16 20.83
C LYS A 282 11.73 -4.00 19.32
N ILE A 283 10.88 -3.13 18.76
CA ILE A 283 10.80 -2.88 17.32
C ILE A 283 11.42 -1.52 17.03
N TYR A 284 12.43 -1.47 16.18
CA TYR A 284 13.07 -0.25 15.72
C TYR A 284 12.56 0.07 14.33
N THR A 285 11.70 1.09 14.26
CA THR A 285 11.02 1.47 13.03
C THR A 285 11.81 2.47 12.20
N THR A 286 11.31 2.74 10.99
CA THR A 286 11.85 3.76 10.08
C THR A 286 11.08 5.07 10.16
N PHE A 287 10.01 5.13 10.96
CA PHE A 287 9.15 6.31 11.04
C PHE A 287 9.86 7.52 11.63
N ASP A 288 9.69 8.67 10.97
CA ASP A 288 10.07 9.97 11.50
C ASP A 288 8.84 10.63 12.15
N LEU A 289 8.82 10.69 13.47
CA LEU A 289 7.67 11.25 14.19
C LEU A 289 7.42 12.74 13.87
N LYS A 290 8.45 13.49 13.49
CA LYS A 290 8.26 14.90 13.08
C LYS A 290 7.46 14.98 11.76
N VAL A 291 7.73 14.06 10.83
CA VAL A 291 6.98 13.96 9.58
C VAL A 291 5.60 13.35 9.83
N GLN A 292 5.51 12.35 10.70
CA GLN A 292 4.24 11.73 11.08
C GLN A 292 3.29 12.75 11.76
N ASP A 293 3.80 13.65 12.59
CA ASP A 293 3.01 14.72 13.21
C ASP A 293 2.37 15.68 12.19
N VAL A 294 3.01 15.85 11.02
CA VAL A 294 2.39 16.63 9.92
C VAL A 294 1.16 15.89 9.38
N LEU A 295 1.24 14.56 9.23
CA LEU A 295 0.07 13.75 8.80
C LEU A 295 -1.03 13.74 9.87
N VAL A 296 -0.68 13.66 11.15
CA VAL A 296 -1.64 13.77 12.26
C VAL A 296 -2.39 15.11 12.22
N LYS A 297 -1.69 16.21 11.97
CA LYS A 297 -2.33 17.53 11.80
C LYS A 297 -3.26 17.56 10.58
N LEU A 298 -2.90 16.87 9.50
CA LEU A 298 -3.78 16.72 8.34
C LEU A 298 -5.05 15.96 8.73
N GLU A 299 -4.93 14.79 9.34
CA GLU A 299 -6.06 13.96 9.78
C GLU A 299 -7.03 14.70 10.71
N LYS A 300 -6.50 15.55 11.58
CA LYS A 300 -7.26 16.42 12.51
C LYS A 300 -7.91 17.63 11.83
N GLY A 301 -7.63 17.88 10.56
CA GLY A 301 -8.17 19.03 9.83
C GLY A 301 -7.46 20.36 10.11
N GLU A 302 -6.28 20.34 10.74
CA GLU A 302 -5.49 21.54 11.06
C GLU A 302 -4.76 22.11 9.83
N LEU A 303 -4.35 21.23 8.90
CA LEU A 303 -3.69 21.63 7.65
C LEU A 303 -4.65 21.82 6.48
N PHE A 304 -5.77 21.14 6.51
CA PHE A 304 -6.82 21.21 5.49
C PHE A 304 -8.20 21.05 6.11
N LYS A 305 -9.09 21.99 5.85
CA LYS A 305 -10.48 21.87 6.32
C LYS A 305 -11.28 20.99 5.36
N TYR A 306 -11.64 19.81 5.82
CA TYR A 306 -12.43 18.85 5.08
C TYR A 306 -13.85 19.37 4.78
N TYR A 307 -14.45 18.91 3.70
CA TYR A 307 -15.75 19.41 3.25
C TYR A 307 -16.91 18.90 4.09
N ASN A 308 -16.78 17.67 4.62
CA ASN A 308 -17.78 17.04 5.48
C ASN A 308 -17.13 15.98 6.40
N ASP A 309 -17.97 15.17 7.09
CA ASP A 309 -17.47 14.15 8.03
C ASP A 309 -17.04 12.84 7.35
N TYR A 310 -17.27 12.67 6.04
CA TYR A 310 -17.09 11.43 5.31
C TYR A 310 -15.96 11.45 4.29
N ASP A 311 -15.51 12.63 3.86
CA ASP A 311 -14.36 12.74 2.98
C ASP A 311 -13.08 12.27 3.68
N GLN A 312 -12.26 11.53 2.97
CA GLN A 312 -11.10 10.81 3.47
C GLN A 312 -9.86 11.14 2.66
N GLU A 313 -8.72 10.85 3.25
CA GLU A 313 -7.45 10.81 2.57
C GLU A 313 -6.67 9.55 2.97
N GLY A 314 -5.68 9.19 2.16
CA GLY A 314 -4.66 8.21 2.48
C GLY A 314 -3.33 8.73 1.97
N THR A 315 -2.34 8.78 2.84
CA THR A 315 -1.04 9.37 2.49
C THR A 315 0.09 8.44 2.88
N ALA A 316 1.04 8.22 1.98
CA ALA A 316 2.27 7.50 2.25
C ALA A 316 3.50 8.32 1.85
N ILE A 317 4.52 8.27 2.68
CA ILE A 317 5.79 8.98 2.47
C ILE A 317 6.92 7.97 2.57
N THR A 318 7.70 7.85 1.48
CA THR A 318 8.86 6.96 1.41
C THR A 318 10.16 7.76 1.17
N SER A 319 11.25 7.26 1.72
CA SER A 319 12.59 7.82 1.51
C SER A 319 13.09 7.54 0.10
N ILE A 320 13.65 8.57 -0.56
CA ILE A 320 14.33 8.39 -1.85
C ILE A 320 15.65 7.64 -1.66
N GLU A 321 16.34 7.79 -0.55
CA GLU A 321 17.65 7.20 -0.31
C GLU A 321 17.59 5.68 -0.20
N ASP A 322 16.73 5.15 0.68
CA ASP A 322 16.74 3.75 1.10
C ASP A 322 15.38 3.03 0.99
N GLY A 323 14.32 3.72 0.53
CA GLY A 323 12.99 3.13 0.36
C GLY A 323 12.22 2.90 1.65
N SER A 324 12.75 3.31 2.80
CA SER A 324 12.06 3.19 4.10
C SER A 324 10.76 4.01 4.12
N ILE A 325 9.78 3.50 4.86
CA ILE A 325 8.53 4.22 5.11
C ILE A 325 8.79 5.26 6.20
N ILE A 326 8.62 6.53 5.86
CA ILE A 326 8.88 7.66 6.76
C ILE A 326 7.66 8.02 7.59
N ALA A 327 6.48 8.00 6.97
CA ALA A 327 5.20 8.27 7.62
C ALA A 327 4.02 7.70 6.81
N LEU A 328 2.91 7.40 7.49
CA LEU A 328 1.65 6.94 6.89
C LEU A 328 0.46 7.62 7.55
N SER A 329 -0.53 8.03 6.75
CA SER A 329 -1.87 8.37 7.23
C SER A 329 -2.87 7.33 6.74
N GLY A 330 -3.54 6.67 7.69
CA GLY A 330 -4.63 5.74 7.40
C GLY A 330 -5.97 6.45 7.11
N GLY A 331 -5.98 7.78 7.17
CA GLY A 331 -7.15 8.62 7.00
C GLY A 331 -7.76 9.09 8.31
N ARG A 332 -8.72 9.99 8.16
CA ARG A 332 -9.41 10.63 9.31
C ARG A 332 -10.10 9.59 10.19
N LYS A 333 -10.02 9.82 11.50
CA LYS A 333 -10.66 8.94 12.51
C LYS A 333 -10.25 7.48 12.37
N TYR A 334 -8.97 7.23 12.04
CA TYR A 334 -8.45 5.87 11.96
C TYR A 334 -8.56 5.18 13.32
N GLY A 335 -9.34 4.11 13.38
CA GLY A 335 -9.42 3.24 14.56
C GLY A 335 -8.41 2.09 14.50
N ALA A 336 -8.04 1.55 15.65
CA ALA A 336 -7.13 0.40 15.72
C ALA A 336 -7.59 -0.73 14.78
N ARG A 337 -6.70 -1.17 13.87
CA ARG A 337 -6.95 -2.17 12.82
C ARG A 337 -8.12 -1.81 11.89
N GLY A 338 -8.38 -0.53 11.74
CA GLY A 338 -9.28 0.00 10.74
C GLY A 338 -8.74 -0.14 9.33
N LEU A 339 -9.47 0.40 8.36
CA LEU A 339 -8.99 0.49 6.98
C LEU A 339 -7.87 1.53 6.90
N ASN A 340 -6.63 1.06 6.70
CA ASN A 340 -5.50 1.94 6.45
C ASN A 340 -5.49 2.38 4.99
N ARG A 341 -5.93 3.60 4.72
CA ARG A 341 -6.06 4.09 3.33
C ARG A 341 -4.72 4.35 2.65
N ALA A 342 -3.61 4.35 3.41
CA ALA A 342 -2.28 4.39 2.82
C ALA A 342 -1.86 3.04 2.20
N THR A 343 -2.40 1.91 2.69
CA THR A 343 -1.91 0.56 2.37
C THR A 343 -2.98 -0.42 1.90
N ASP A 344 -4.24 -0.26 2.36
CA ASP A 344 -5.27 -1.30 2.21
C ASP A 344 -6.32 -0.99 1.14
N ILE A 345 -6.37 0.24 0.65
CA ILE A 345 -7.25 0.57 -0.47
C ILE A 345 -6.70 0.03 -1.78
N ASN A 346 -7.62 -0.26 -2.69
CA ASN A 346 -7.30 -0.62 -4.06
C ASN A 346 -8.10 0.29 -5.00
N ARG A 347 -7.49 1.42 -5.40
CA ARG A 347 -8.13 2.49 -6.15
C ARG A 347 -7.39 2.78 -7.44
N GLN A 348 -8.12 3.06 -8.51
CA GLN A 348 -7.52 3.42 -9.80
C GLN A 348 -6.77 4.75 -9.67
N PRO A 349 -5.50 4.82 -10.12
CA PRO A 349 -4.67 6.02 -9.94
C PRO A 349 -4.93 7.12 -10.99
N GLY A 350 -5.70 6.83 -12.02
CA GLY A 350 -5.92 7.76 -13.14
C GLY A 350 -4.61 8.19 -13.80
N SER A 351 -4.50 9.44 -14.20
CA SER A 351 -3.33 9.96 -14.91
C SER A 351 -1.99 9.90 -14.16
N THR A 352 -1.96 9.50 -12.88
CA THR A 352 -0.68 9.22 -12.21
C THR A 352 -0.04 7.93 -12.72
N ALA A 353 -0.76 7.10 -13.48
CA ALA A 353 -0.20 5.94 -14.16
C ALA A 353 0.74 6.32 -15.32
N LYS A 354 0.52 7.46 -15.99
CA LYS A 354 1.20 7.84 -17.25
C LYS A 354 2.74 7.81 -17.20
N PRO A 355 3.40 8.35 -16.18
CA PRO A 355 4.86 8.23 -16.09
C PRO A 355 5.34 6.78 -16.02
N LEU A 356 4.55 5.89 -15.40
CA LEU A 356 4.93 4.48 -15.15
C LEU A 356 4.56 3.55 -16.31
N PHE A 357 3.39 3.72 -16.93
CA PHE A 357 2.89 2.79 -17.95
C PHE A 357 3.26 3.20 -19.37
N ASP A 358 3.46 4.50 -19.62
CA ASP A 358 3.59 5.04 -20.97
C ASP A 358 4.99 5.62 -21.22
N TYR A 359 5.30 6.71 -20.52
CA TYR A 359 6.42 7.57 -20.91
C TYR A 359 7.79 7.05 -20.46
N ALA A 360 7.90 6.45 -19.26
CA ALA A 360 9.17 5.85 -18.85
C ALA A 360 9.50 4.60 -19.70
N PRO A 361 8.57 3.67 -19.97
CA PRO A 361 8.79 2.60 -20.95
C PRO A 361 9.13 3.10 -22.35
N TYR A 362 8.47 4.17 -22.83
CA TYR A 362 8.78 4.75 -24.14
C TYR A 362 10.23 5.26 -24.21
N ILE A 363 10.64 6.05 -23.22
CA ILE A 363 12.02 6.57 -23.16
C ILE A 363 13.04 5.44 -22.97
N GLU A 364 12.73 4.47 -22.12
CA GLU A 364 13.67 3.38 -21.80
C GLU A 364 13.87 2.41 -22.97
N TYR A 365 12.77 1.92 -23.52
CA TYR A 365 12.83 0.80 -24.45
C TYR A 365 12.82 1.20 -25.93
N LEU A 366 12.40 2.41 -26.24
CA LEU A 366 12.40 2.94 -27.62
C LEU A 366 13.43 4.04 -27.84
N ASN A 367 14.27 4.34 -26.83
CA ASN A 367 15.23 5.44 -26.85
C ASN A 367 14.57 6.79 -27.14
N GLY A 368 13.34 6.98 -26.61
CA GLY A 368 12.59 8.21 -26.82
C GLY A 368 13.17 9.41 -26.09
N SER A 369 12.78 10.59 -26.52
CA SER A 369 13.12 11.89 -25.93
C SER A 369 11.86 12.60 -25.43
N PRO A 370 11.94 13.42 -24.38
CA PRO A 370 10.85 14.34 -24.03
C PRO A 370 10.44 15.30 -25.16
N GLY A 371 11.31 15.50 -26.15
CA GLY A 371 11.07 16.31 -27.35
C GLY A 371 10.29 15.59 -28.45
N ASP A 372 10.16 14.26 -28.40
CA ASP A 372 9.48 13.50 -29.45
C ASP A 372 8.02 13.95 -29.62
N TYR A 373 7.58 14.08 -30.84
CA TYR A 373 6.25 14.54 -31.19
C TYR A 373 5.23 13.41 -31.21
N PHE A 374 4.05 13.72 -30.71
CA PHE A 374 2.84 12.92 -30.75
C PHE A 374 1.69 13.76 -31.34
N PHE A 375 0.69 13.09 -31.92
CA PHE A 375 -0.47 13.75 -32.49
C PHE A 375 -1.65 13.68 -31.55
N ASP A 376 -1.94 14.79 -30.89
CA ASP A 376 -3.10 14.93 -30.02
C ASP A 376 -4.35 15.28 -30.85
N GLU A 377 -5.00 14.25 -31.37
CA GLU A 377 -6.14 14.29 -32.30
C GLU A 377 -7.17 13.21 -31.94
N PRO A 378 -8.36 13.14 -32.60
CA PRO A 378 -9.28 12.03 -32.38
C PRO A 378 -8.61 10.67 -32.50
N TYR A 379 -8.66 9.87 -31.45
CA TYR A 379 -7.92 8.62 -31.35
C TYR A 379 -8.76 7.51 -30.68
N ALA A 380 -8.33 6.26 -30.81
CA ALA A 380 -9.03 5.11 -30.27
C ALA A 380 -8.08 4.04 -29.74
N TYR A 381 -8.57 3.26 -28.79
CA TYR A 381 -7.97 2.00 -28.39
C TYR A 381 -8.01 0.98 -29.56
N SER A 382 -7.17 -0.03 -29.52
CA SER A 382 -7.16 -1.13 -30.50
C SER A 382 -8.50 -1.87 -30.62
N THR A 383 -9.37 -1.73 -29.62
CA THR A 383 -10.75 -2.22 -29.64
C THR A 383 -11.71 -1.37 -30.47
N GLY A 384 -11.27 -0.21 -30.98
CA GLY A 384 -12.10 0.75 -31.69
C GLY A 384 -12.86 1.73 -30.79
N GLN A 385 -12.79 1.60 -29.45
CA GLN A 385 -13.40 2.56 -28.54
C GLN A 385 -12.58 3.85 -28.52
N SER A 386 -13.26 5.01 -28.72
CA SER A 386 -12.62 6.32 -28.70
C SER A 386 -12.07 6.68 -27.32
N ILE A 387 -10.89 7.29 -27.31
CA ILE A 387 -10.30 7.94 -26.12
C ILE A 387 -10.44 9.46 -26.28
N ASN A 388 -10.72 10.15 -25.18
CA ASN A 388 -10.81 11.61 -25.15
C ASN A 388 -9.90 12.16 -24.06
N ASP A 389 -9.37 13.35 -24.32
CA ASP A 389 -8.74 14.14 -23.28
C ASP A 389 -9.75 14.74 -22.31
N ALA A 390 -9.29 15.07 -21.08
CA ALA A 390 -10.17 15.54 -20.02
C ALA A 390 -10.96 16.81 -20.39
N ASP A 391 -10.39 17.69 -21.20
CA ASP A 391 -11.00 18.93 -21.70
C ASP A 391 -11.78 18.75 -23.01
N ARG A 392 -11.76 17.54 -23.58
CA ARG A 392 -12.36 17.20 -24.89
C ARG A 392 -11.89 18.11 -26.06
N LYS A 393 -10.67 18.60 -25.95
CA LYS A 393 -10.01 19.40 -26.99
C LYS A 393 -8.74 18.70 -27.45
N TYR A 394 -8.32 18.99 -28.67
CA TYR A 394 -7.10 18.46 -29.22
C TYR A 394 -6.12 19.61 -29.50
N GLN A 395 -4.82 19.33 -29.32
CA GLN A 395 -3.76 20.31 -29.45
C GLN A 395 -2.91 20.12 -30.71
N GLY A 396 -3.25 19.10 -31.52
CA GLY A 396 -2.47 18.74 -32.74
C GLY A 396 -1.10 18.14 -32.36
N MET A 397 -0.09 18.50 -33.10
CA MET A 397 1.26 17.98 -32.91
C MET A 397 1.93 18.61 -31.67
N ILE A 398 2.19 17.84 -30.63
CA ILE A 398 2.81 18.29 -29.38
C ILE A 398 3.92 17.32 -28.95
N THR A 399 4.89 17.84 -28.19
CA THR A 399 5.97 17.01 -27.66
C THR A 399 5.48 16.12 -26.52
N LEU A 400 6.19 15.02 -26.25
CA LEU A 400 5.99 14.18 -25.07
C LEU A 400 5.94 15.04 -23.79
N ARG A 401 6.90 15.98 -23.65
CA ARG A 401 6.94 16.91 -22.51
C ARG A 401 5.62 17.66 -22.35
N LYS A 402 5.11 18.28 -23.41
CA LYS A 402 3.81 18.98 -23.37
C LYS A 402 2.64 18.03 -23.09
N GLY A 403 2.66 16.84 -23.66
CA GLY A 403 1.66 15.79 -23.43
C GLY A 403 1.58 15.38 -21.95
N LEU A 404 2.74 15.17 -21.31
CA LEU A 404 2.79 14.79 -19.88
C LEU A 404 2.43 15.97 -18.96
N ILE A 405 2.93 17.20 -19.24
CA ILE A 405 2.55 18.41 -18.50
C ILE A 405 1.04 18.65 -18.59
N GLY A 406 0.47 18.60 -19.81
CA GLY A 406 -0.96 18.75 -20.06
C GLY A 406 -1.80 17.54 -19.66
N SER A 407 -1.16 16.46 -19.22
CA SER A 407 -1.83 15.20 -18.85
C SER A 407 -2.72 14.62 -19.95
N ARG A 408 -2.29 14.76 -21.23
CA ARG A 408 -3.06 14.33 -22.40
C ARG A 408 -3.24 12.80 -22.40
N ASN A 409 -4.43 12.32 -22.66
CA ASN A 409 -4.75 10.89 -22.71
C ASN A 409 -4.33 10.27 -24.03
N VAL A 410 -4.54 11.00 -25.13
CA VAL A 410 -4.24 10.54 -26.49
C VAL A 410 -2.75 10.26 -26.63
N THR A 411 -1.89 11.21 -26.26
CA THR A 411 -0.43 11.03 -26.36
C THR A 411 0.11 9.95 -25.45
N ALA A 412 -0.52 9.74 -24.27
CA ALA A 412 -0.18 8.67 -23.34
C ALA A 412 -0.49 7.30 -23.97
N LEU A 413 -1.69 7.12 -24.50
CA LEU A 413 -2.07 5.89 -25.19
C LEU A 413 -1.16 5.59 -26.41
N GLN A 414 -0.81 6.60 -27.21
CA GLN A 414 0.12 6.42 -28.33
C GLN A 414 1.50 5.96 -27.85
N ALA A 415 2.04 6.52 -26.75
CA ALA A 415 3.30 6.10 -26.19
C ALA A 415 3.24 4.65 -25.70
N PHE A 416 2.16 4.28 -24.98
CA PHE A 416 1.89 2.90 -24.56
C PHE A 416 1.87 1.95 -25.76
N GLN A 417 1.05 2.24 -26.78
CA GLN A 417 0.88 1.39 -27.95
C GLN A 417 2.18 1.22 -28.74
N LYS A 418 3.02 2.25 -28.85
CA LYS A 418 4.34 2.15 -29.51
C LYS A 418 5.25 1.15 -28.79
N VAL A 419 5.27 1.15 -27.45
CA VAL A 419 6.05 0.17 -26.68
C VAL A 419 5.41 -1.23 -26.80
N ALA A 420 4.09 -1.34 -26.64
CA ALA A 420 3.37 -2.61 -26.76
C ALA A 420 3.50 -3.25 -28.15
N ALA A 421 3.55 -2.45 -29.21
CA ALA A 421 3.78 -2.93 -30.57
C ALA A 421 5.18 -3.54 -30.75
N LYS A 422 6.19 -3.09 -29.99
CA LYS A 422 7.51 -3.72 -29.95
C LYS A 422 7.44 -5.01 -29.11
N ASP A 423 6.98 -4.88 -27.87
CA ASP A 423 6.78 -6.00 -26.94
C ASP A 423 6.03 -5.49 -25.70
N GLN A 424 4.78 -5.92 -25.48
CA GLN A 424 3.98 -5.52 -24.34
C GLN A 424 4.62 -5.94 -23.01
N SER A 425 5.35 -7.05 -22.98
CA SER A 425 6.01 -7.55 -21.76
C SER A 425 7.02 -6.55 -21.17
N LEU A 426 7.55 -5.62 -21.97
CA LEU A 426 8.43 -4.56 -21.49
C LEU A 426 7.71 -3.64 -20.50
N ILE A 427 6.47 -3.29 -20.79
CA ILE A 427 5.63 -2.49 -19.87
C ILE A 427 5.26 -3.33 -18.65
N GLU A 428 4.80 -4.56 -18.86
CA GLU A 428 4.38 -5.48 -17.80
C GLU A 428 5.51 -5.72 -16.79
N ASN A 429 6.69 -6.06 -17.27
CA ASN A 429 7.86 -6.31 -16.44
C ASN A 429 8.30 -5.06 -15.67
N PHE A 430 8.32 -3.90 -16.31
CA PHE A 430 8.67 -2.64 -15.64
C PHE A 430 7.67 -2.31 -14.53
N VAL A 431 6.38 -2.34 -14.81
CA VAL A 431 5.32 -2.01 -13.84
C VAL A 431 5.34 -2.96 -12.65
N HIS A 432 5.55 -4.26 -12.88
CA HIS A 432 5.74 -5.22 -11.80
C HIS A 432 7.02 -4.96 -10.99
N SER A 433 8.11 -4.61 -11.65
CA SER A 433 9.39 -4.36 -10.99
C SER A 433 9.37 -3.12 -10.08
N VAL A 434 8.43 -2.19 -10.28
CA VAL A 434 8.20 -1.05 -9.39
C VAL A 434 7.10 -1.30 -8.35
N GLY A 435 6.63 -2.54 -8.21
CA GLY A 435 5.72 -2.98 -7.17
C GLY A 435 4.24 -2.74 -7.44
N ILE A 436 3.84 -2.37 -8.65
CA ILE A 436 2.43 -2.15 -9.02
C ILE A 436 1.81 -3.45 -9.55
N ASN A 437 0.68 -3.83 -8.98
CA ASN A 437 -0.10 -4.99 -9.41
C ASN A 437 -1.30 -4.55 -10.25
N TYR A 438 -1.21 -4.65 -11.58
CA TYR A 438 -2.31 -4.30 -12.49
C TYR A 438 -3.35 -5.42 -12.68
N GLY A 439 -3.15 -6.59 -12.09
CA GLY A 439 -4.07 -7.74 -12.18
C GLY A 439 -3.53 -8.84 -13.10
N SER A 440 -4.44 -9.64 -13.69
CA SER A 440 -4.08 -10.84 -14.49
C SER A 440 -3.68 -10.54 -15.93
N ALA A 441 -4.04 -9.36 -16.45
CA ALA A 441 -3.71 -8.95 -17.82
C ALA A 441 -3.59 -7.43 -17.91
N LEU A 442 -2.64 -6.96 -18.71
CA LEU A 442 -2.45 -5.55 -18.99
C LEU A 442 -3.27 -5.15 -20.22
N TYR A 443 -4.17 -4.20 -20.04
CA TYR A 443 -4.98 -3.61 -21.11
C TYR A 443 -4.54 -2.18 -21.40
N GLU A 444 -4.81 -1.70 -22.61
CA GLU A 444 -4.48 -0.32 -23.03
C GLU A 444 -5.10 0.76 -22.13
N SER A 445 -6.21 0.47 -21.45
CA SER A 445 -6.81 1.37 -20.46
C SER A 445 -5.88 1.69 -19.27
N ALA A 446 -4.89 0.84 -19.03
CA ALA A 446 -3.88 1.09 -17.99
C ALA A 446 -3.01 2.32 -18.29
N SER A 447 -2.88 2.72 -19.56
CA SER A 447 -2.20 3.96 -19.98
C SER A 447 -2.77 5.21 -19.31
N ILE A 448 -4.05 5.21 -18.95
CA ILE A 448 -4.71 6.30 -18.23
C ILE A 448 -5.15 5.90 -16.81
N GLY A 449 -4.62 4.78 -16.29
CA GLY A 449 -4.87 4.28 -14.94
C GLY A 449 -6.09 3.39 -14.78
N GLY A 450 -6.65 2.89 -15.88
CA GLY A 450 -7.79 1.96 -15.87
C GLY A 450 -7.35 0.51 -15.68
N PHE A 451 -6.99 0.13 -14.46
CA PHE A 451 -6.66 -1.23 -14.03
C PHE A 451 -7.22 -1.52 -12.62
N ASN A 452 -6.93 -2.68 -12.04
CA ASN A 452 -7.50 -3.11 -10.75
C ASN A 452 -7.35 -2.11 -9.60
N GLY A 453 -6.30 -1.28 -9.64
CA GLY A 453 -6.04 -0.24 -8.66
C GLY A 453 -4.73 -0.43 -7.92
N THR A 454 -4.46 0.50 -7.02
CA THR A 454 -3.24 0.60 -6.20
C THR A 454 -3.54 1.39 -4.92
N ASN A 455 -2.54 1.60 -4.09
CA ASN A 455 -2.62 2.38 -2.86
C ASN A 455 -1.49 3.44 -2.79
N PRO A 456 -1.58 4.42 -1.87
CA PRO A 456 -0.57 5.45 -1.71
C PRO A 456 0.84 4.91 -1.47
N LEU A 457 1.01 3.83 -0.70
CA LEU A 457 2.34 3.28 -0.41
C LEU A 457 3.01 2.71 -1.67
N GLU A 458 2.29 1.93 -2.46
CA GLU A 458 2.78 1.41 -3.74
C GLU A 458 3.15 2.55 -4.70
N MET A 459 2.28 3.56 -4.82
CA MET A 459 2.53 4.71 -5.70
C MET A 459 3.68 5.59 -5.23
N SER A 460 3.84 5.80 -3.93
CA SER A 460 4.99 6.52 -3.36
C SER A 460 6.30 5.79 -3.69
N ALA A 461 6.34 4.47 -3.52
CA ALA A 461 7.51 3.65 -3.82
C ALA A 461 7.83 3.59 -5.32
N ALA A 462 6.81 3.47 -6.18
CA ALA A 462 6.99 3.46 -7.64
C ALA A 462 7.56 4.79 -8.16
N TYR A 463 7.05 5.93 -7.66
CA TYR A 463 7.59 7.25 -8.05
C TYR A 463 8.97 7.52 -7.46
N ALA A 464 9.29 6.96 -6.29
CA ALA A 464 10.63 7.07 -5.72
C ALA A 464 11.72 6.48 -6.63
N VAL A 465 11.39 5.58 -7.55
CA VAL A 465 12.31 5.03 -8.55
C VAL A 465 12.90 6.14 -9.41
N PHE A 466 12.09 7.11 -9.83
CA PHE A 466 12.56 8.24 -10.63
C PHE A 466 13.52 9.14 -9.84
N GLY A 467 13.22 9.43 -8.59
CA GLY A 467 14.11 10.22 -7.71
C GLY A 467 15.39 9.48 -7.32
N ARG A 468 15.38 8.13 -7.37
CA ARG A 468 16.47 7.23 -6.96
C ARG A 468 17.36 6.76 -8.12
N GLY A 469 17.26 7.38 -9.29
CA GLY A 469 18.08 7.04 -10.45
C GLY A 469 17.80 5.65 -11.03
N GLY A 470 16.54 5.23 -11.04
CA GLY A 470 16.09 3.99 -11.67
C GLY A 470 16.14 2.75 -10.79
N TYR A 471 16.30 2.90 -9.49
CA TYR A 471 16.32 1.78 -8.55
C TYR A 471 15.02 1.67 -7.77
N TYR A 472 14.46 0.46 -7.71
CA TYR A 472 13.35 0.12 -6.83
C TYR A 472 13.85 -0.50 -5.53
N ILE A 473 13.20 -0.17 -4.43
CA ILE A 473 13.32 -0.80 -3.12
C ILE A 473 11.92 -1.02 -2.59
N LYS A 474 11.58 -2.28 -2.26
CA LYS A 474 10.29 -2.57 -1.63
C LYS A 474 10.19 -1.82 -0.31
N PRO A 475 9.14 -1.02 -0.07
CA PRO A 475 8.99 -0.25 1.17
C PRO A 475 9.03 -1.15 2.41
N TYR A 476 9.59 -0.64 3.49
CA TYR A 476 9.67 -1.33 4.78
C TYR A 476 9.54 -0.32 5.93
N SER A 477 8.96 -0.78 7.05
CA SER A 477 8.64 0.09 8.19
C SER A 477 9.52 -0.13 9.42
N PHE A 478 10.39 -1.16 9.42
CA PHE A 478 11.31 -1.42 10.53
C PHE A 478 12.67 -1.93 10.05
N THR A 479 13.71 -1.66 10.82
CA THR A 479 15.09 -2.08 10.54
C THR A 479 15.46 -3.34 11.32
N LYS A 480 15.02 -3.44 12.57
CA LYS A 480 15.32 -4.62 13.42
C LYS A 480 14.26 -4.86 14.50
N VAL A 481 14.19 -6.10 14.92
CA VAL A 481 13.41 -6.53 16.08
C VAL A 481 14.32 -7.27 17.04
N ILE A 482 14.27 -6.94 18.33
CA ILE A 482 14.96 -7.66 19.40
C ILE A 482 13.88 -8.38 20.22
N PHE A 483 13.95 -9.70 20.28
CA PHE A 483 13.02 -10.53 21.04
C PHE A 483 13.42 -10.61 22.53
N GLU A 484 12.50 -11.08 23.38
CA GLU A 484 12.70 -11.23 24.81
C GLU A 484 13.93 -12.11 25.16
N ASP A 485 14.21 -13.14 24.35
CA ASP A 485 15.35 -14.04 24.50
C ASP A 485 16.69 -13.43 24.06
N GLY A 486 16.71 -12.15 23.68
CA GLY A 486 17.87 -11.43 23.19
C GLY A 486 18.22 -11.69 21.71
N THR A 487 17.51 -12.61 21.04
CA THR A 487 17.72 -12.81 19.59
C THR A 487 17.26 -11.60 18.79
N THR A 488 17.96 -11.32 17.68
CA THR A 488 17.66 -10.17 16.82
C THR A 488 17.29 -10.63 15.43
N TYR A 489 16.23 -10.06 14.87
CA TYR A 489 15.89 -10.14 13.46
C TYR A 489 16.23 -8.80 12.82
N GLU A 490 17.07 -8.80 11.79
CA GLU A 490 17.33 -7.63 10.96
C GLU A 490 16.56 -7.70 9.66
N ASN A 491 15.82 -6.65 9.35
CA ASN A 491 15.05 -6.55 8.12
C ASN A 491 15.98 -6.13 6.98
N LYS A 492 16.24 -7.04 6.06
CA LYS A 492 17.08 -6.80 4.89
C LYS A 492 16.22 -6.40 3.70
N TYR A 493 16.65 -5.39 2.97
CA TYR A 493 16.02 -4.95 1.74
C TYR A 493 16.99 -5.08 0.55
N THR A 494 16.44 -5.25 -0.64
CA THR A 494 17.19 -5.29 -1.90
C THR A 494 16.96 -4.00 -2.67
N LYS A 495 18.01 -3.53 -3.35
CA LYS A 495 17.97 -2.40 -4.27
C LYS A 495 18.11 -2.94 -5.69
N GLU A 496 17.05 -2.90 -6.46
CA GLU A 496 16.97 -3.47 -7.81
C GLU A 496 16.95 -2.37 -8.86
N LYS A 497 17.84 -2.44 -9.86
CA LYS A 497 17.81 -1.51 -10.98
C LYS A 497 16.71 -1.94 -11.94
N VAL A 498 15.73 -1.07 -12.17
CA VAL A 498 14.53 -1.35 -12.98
C VAL A 498 14.46 -0.52 -14.26
N ILE A 499 15.09 0.65 -14.29
CA ILE A 499 15.30 1.48 -15.49
C ILE A 499 16.66 2.17 -15.40
N SER A 500 17.10 2.79 -16.50
CA SER A 500 18.33 3.57 -16.53
C SER A 500 18.20 4.88 -15.71
N GLU A 501 19.32 5.38 -15.23
CA GLU A 501 19.34 6.68 -14.52
C GLU A 501 19.02 7.84 -15.46
N GLU A 502 19.33 7.68 -16.74
CA GLU A 502 19.02 8.64 -17.79
C GLU A 502 17.51 8.76 -17.97
N THR A 503 16.80 7.65 -18.12
CA THR A 503 15.32 7.65 -18.20
C THR A 503 14.70 8.23 -16.94
N SER A 504 15.18 7.81 -15.77
CA SER A 504 14.74 8.34 -14.47
C SER A 504 14.85 9.87 -14.43
N TYR A 505 16.00 10.41 -14.83
CA TYR A 505 16.24 11.85 -14.82
C TYR A 505 15.38 12.59 -15.86
N MET A 506 15.24 12.05 -17.08
CA MET A 506 14.43 12.68 -18.12
C MET A 506 12.94 12.75 -17.71
N ILE A 507 12.39 11.67 -17.14
CA ILE A 507 11.04 11.67 -16.58
C ILE A 507 10.93 12.67 -15.41
N THR A 508 11.90 12.67 -14.49
CA THR A 508 11.93 13.62 -13.36
C THR A 508 11.92 15.06 -13.85
N ASN A 509 12.73 15.39 -14.86
CA ASN A 509 12.82 16.72 -15.44
C ASN A 509 11.46 17.18 -16.00
N VAL A 510 10.75 16.31 -16.73
CA VAL A 510 9.39 16.64 -17.22
C VAL A 510 8.39 16.78 -16.07
N LEU A 511 8.51 15.96 -15.01
CA LEU A 511 7.61 16.03 -13.86
C LEU A 511 7.88 17.26 -12.97
N VAL A 512 9.12 17.80 -12.96
CA VAL A 512 9.43 19.11 -12.35
C VAL A 512 8.71 20.22 -13.12
N ASP A 513 8.77 20.19 -14.45
CA ASP A 513 8.01 21.13 -15.28
C ASP A 513 6.51 20.99 -15.07
N THR A 514 6.00 19.78 -14.87
CA THR A 514 4.58 19.53 -14.58
C THR A 514 4.13 20.27 -13.32
N VAL A 515 4.91 20.21 -12.23
CA VAL A 515 4.61 20.95 -11.00
C VAL A 515 4.70 22.46 -11.23
N ARG A 516 5.72 22.92 -11.94
CA ARG A 516 5.95 24.34 -12.20
C ARG A 516 4.85 24.96 -13.08
N ASP A 517 4.48 24.28 -14.18
CA ASP A 517 3.73 24.87 -15.28
C ASP A 517 2.24 24.51 -15.28
N SER A 518 1.81 23.40 -14.64
CA SER A 518 0.41 22.97 -14.69
C SER A 518 -0.39 23.17 -13.41
N TRP A 519 0.22 22.95 -12.23
CA TRP A 519 -0.50 23.22 -10.97
C TRP A 519 0.04 24.41 -10.22
N SER A 520 0.84 24.98 -10.88
CA SER A 520 1.60 26.20 -10.76
C SER A 520 1.50 26.95 -9.45
N GLY A 521 2.60 27.16 -8.91
CA GLY A 521 2.84 28.21 -7.96
C GLY A 521 2.49 27.86 -6.52
N SER A 522 1.70 26.82 -6.25
CA SER A 522 1.36 26.44 -4.90
C SER A 522 2.49 25.67 -4.21
N ILE A 523 3.14 24.74 -4.89
CA ILE A 523 4.27 23.98 -4.33
C ILE A 523 5.59 24.67 -4.69
N LYS A 524 5.94 25.69 -3.91
CA LYS A 524 7.22 26.41 -4.03
C LYS A 524 8.03 26.26 -2.76
N ILE A 525 9.12 25.51 -2.86
CA ILE A 525 10.10 25.34 -1.79
C ILE A 525 11.40 25.98 -2.26
N SER A 526 11.94 26.88 -1.47
CA SER A 526 13.11 27.68 -1.87
C SER A 526 14.31 26.80 -2.27
N GLY A 527 14.76 26.97 -3.52
CA GLY A 527 15.89 26.21 -4.07
C GLY A 527 15.66 24.72 -4.23
N THR A 528 14.41 24.22 -4.09
CA THR A 528 14.12 22.78 -4.19
C THR A 528 13.32 22.47 -5.44
N GLU A 529 13.78 21.48 -6.18
CA GLU A 529 13.03 20.90 -7.29
C GLU A 529 12.02 19.89 -6.74
N VAL A 530 10.77 20.04 -7.17
CA VAL A 530 9.67 19.13 -6.84
C VAL A 530 9.10 18.61 -8.15
N ALA A 531 9.18 17.31 -8.33
CA ALA A 531 8.56 16.58 -9.43
C ALA A 531 7.19 16.03 -8.99
N GLY A 532 6.23 15.91 -9.92
CA GLY A 532 4.95 15.34 -9.52
C GLY A 532 3.92 15.19 -10.62
N LYS A 533 2.84 14.46 -10.30
CA LYS A 533 1.73 14.18 -11.20
C LYS A 533 0.42 14.06 -10.44
N THR A 534 -0.64 14.61 -11.00
CA THR A 534 -2.02 14.41 -10.51
C THR A 534 -2.73 13.33 -11.31
N GLY A 535 -3.72 12.71 -10.67
CA GLY A 535 -4.65 11.76 -11.28
C GLY A 535 -6.09 12.01 -10.83
N THR A 536 -7.03 11.67 -11.68
CA THR A 536 -8.46 11.69 -11.40
C THR A 536 -9.08 10.54 -12.16
N THR A 537 -10.03 9.86 -11.55
CA THR A 537 -10.78 8.77 -12.19
C THR A 537 -12.22 9.17 -12.40
N ASN A 538 -12.88 8.49 -13.33
CA ASN A 538 -14.30 8.65 -13.61
C ASN A 538 -14.99 7.29 -13.48
N LEU A 539 -16.23 7.30 -13.02
CA LEU A 539 -17.10 6.12 -13.13
C LEU A 539 -17.64 6.00 -14.55
N ASP A 540 -17.80 4.79 -15.02
CA ASP A 540 -18.50 4.55 -16.28
C ASP A 540 -19.99 4.92 -16.17
N THR A 541 -20.55 5.33 -17.29
CA THR A 541 -21.95 5.84 -17.35
C THR A 541 -22.99 4.78 -16.93
N ALA A 542 -22.69 3.50 -17.14
CA ALA A 542 -23.62 2.42 -16.77
C ALA A 542 -23.67 2.27 -15.24
N THR A 543 -22.52 2.27 -14.58
CA THR A 543 -22.39 2.26 -13.11
C THR A 543 -23.04 3.50 -12.49
N GLN A 544 -22.79 4.70 -13.03
CA GLN A 544 -23.43 5.93 -12.55
C GLN A 544 -24.97 5.84 -12.60
N LYS A 545 -25.51 5.38 -13.73
CA LYS A 545 -26.97 5.22 -13.90
C LYS A 545 -27.53 4.13 -13.00
N ALA A 546 -26.87 2.97 -12.92
CA ALA A 546 -27.33 1.84 -12.10
C ALA A 546 -27.40 2.20 -10.61
N GLN A 547 -26.48 3.03 -10.12
CA GLN A 547 -26.43 3.48 -8.74
C GLN A 547 -27.07 4.85 -8.50
N ASN A 548 -27.67 5.46 -9.52
CA ASN A 548 -28.27 6.79 -9.48
C ASN A 548 -27.31 7.87 -8.93
N LEU A 549 -26.04 7.82 -9.34
CA LEU A 549 -25.00 8.74 -8.88
C LEU A 549 -24.93 10.00 -9.76
N PRO A 550 -24.48 11.16 -9.20
CA PRO A 550 -24.29 12.39 -9.96
C PRO A 550 -23.32 12.23 -11.14
N ALA A 551 -23.63 12.87 -12.26
CA ALA A 551 -22.85 12.76 -13.49
C ALA A 551 -21.45 13.38 -13.38
N ASP A 552 -21.23 14.35 -12.49
CA ASP A 552 -19.99 15.04 -12.21
C ASP A 552 -19.17 14.37 -11.06
N LEU A 553 -19.65 13.25 -10.53
CA LEU A 553 -18.95 12.52 -9.49
C LEU A 553 -17.64 11.94 -10.03
N ILE A 554 -16.58 12.18 -9.28
CA ILE A 554 -15.27 11.52 -9.46
C ILE A 554 -14.98 10.65 -8.24
N PRO A 555 -14.60 9.37 -8.42
CA PRO A 555 -14.37 8.48 -7.29
C PRO A 555 -13.03 8.74 -6.57
N ASP A 556 -12.00 9.09 -7.31
CA ASP A 556 -10.63 9.18 -6.79
C ASP A 556 -9.93 10.44 -7.28
N SER A 557 -9.19 11.08 -6.39
CA SER A 557 -8.35 12.24 -6.67
C SER A 557 -6.96 12.01 -6.08
N TRP A 558 -5.95 11.90 -6.96
CA TRP A 558 -4.58 11.58 -6.62
C TRP A 558 -3.63 12.75 -6.83
N ASN A 559 -2.63 12.85 -5.97
CA ASN A 559 -1.51 13.74 -6.15
C ASN A 559 -0.24 13.07 -5.63
N ILE A 560 0.76 12.94 -6.47
CA ILE A 560 2.04 12.35 -6.12
C ILE A 560 3.13 13.36 -6.41
N THR A 561 3.94 13.65 -5.41
CA THR A 561 5.11 14.51 -5.57
C THR A 561 6.34 13.85 -4.97
N TYR A 562 7.50 14.21 -5.48
CA TYR A 562 8.77 13.84 -4.88
C TYR A 562 9.82 14.91 -5.08
N ASN A 563 10.75 14.97 -4.16
CA ASN A 563 11.97 15.73 -4.22
C ASN A 563 13.17 14.77 -4.04
N PRO A 564 14.43 15.22 -3.97
CA PRO A 564 15.57 14.32 -3.73
C PRO A 564 15.57 13.59 -2.38
N GLU A 565 14.67 13.90 -1.44
CA GLU A 565 14.64 13.29 -0.10
C GLU A 565 13.47 12.31 0.05
N TYR A 566 12.26 12.70 -0.35
CA TYR A 566 11.03 11.96 -0.08
C TYR A 566 10.13 11.90 -1.30
N SER A 567 9.38 10.80 -1.40
CA SER A 567 8.22 10.65 -2.27
C SER A 567 6.96 10.67 -1.43
N ILE A 568 5.99 11.51 -1.76
CA ILE A 568 4.70 11.66 -1.09
C ILE A 568 3.60 11.28 -2.08
N ALA A 569 2.82 10.25 -1.78
CA ALA A 569 1.62 9.91 -2.52
C ALA A 569 0.38 10.13 -1.68
N LEU A 570 -0.57 10.88 -2.21
CA LEU A 570 -1.85 11.25 -1.60
C LEU A 570 -3.00 10.72 -2.47
N TRP A 571 -3.89 9.97 -1.85
CA TRP A 571 -5.25 9.72 -2.33
C TRP A 571 -6.23 10.55 -1.51
N TYR A 572 -7.24 11.11 -2.17
CA TYR A 572 -8.36 11.81 -1.55
C TYR A 572 -9.66 11.35 -2.20
N GLY A 573 -10.68 11.06 -1.39
CA GLY A 573 -11.96 10.57 -1.87
C GLY A 573 -12.93 10.17 -0.76
N TYR A 574 -13.86 9.30 -1.10
CA TYR A 574 -14.83 8.73 -0.17
C TYR A 574 -14.72 7.20 -0.18
N ASP A 575 -14.94 6.57 0.99
CA ASP A 575 -14.96 5.11 1.08
C ASP A 575 -16.09 4.50 0.25
N ARG A 576 -17.23 5.21 0.16
CA ARG A 576 -18.40 4.80 -0.59
C ARG A 576 -18.97 5.98 -1.38
N HIS A 577 -19.46 5.71 -2.58
CA HIS A 577 -20.16 6.70 -3.39
C HIS A 577 -21.61 6.84 -2.91
N ARG A 578 -22.08 8.09 -2.76
CA ARG A 578 -23.45 8.41 -2.33
C ARG A 578 -23.96 9.63 -3.07
N THR A 579 -25.29 9.85 -3.01
CA THR A 579 -25.95 11.00 -3.64
C THR A 579 -26.00 12.23 -2.75
N ASP A 580 -25.98 12.03 -1.42
CA ASP A 580 -26.05 13.09 -0.41
C ASP A 580 -24.70 13.74 -0.13
N TYR A 581 -23.60 13.02 -0.36
CA TYR A 581 -22.24 13.57 -0.35
C TYR A 581 -21.36 12.83 -1.35
N TYR A 582 -20.63 13.57 -2.15
CA TYR A 582 -19.72 13.04 -3.16
C TYR A 582 -18.66 14.06 -3.52
N MET A 583 -17.60 13.58 -4.15
CA MET A 583 -16.54 14.41 -4.70
C MET A 583 -16.82 14.68 -6.16
N ASN A 584 -16.82 15.95 -6.56
CA ASN A 584 -16.78 16.34 -7.96
C ASN A 584 -15.38 16.83 -8.36
N THR A 585 -15.19 17.08 -9.64
CA THR A 585 -13.89 17.52 -10.18
C THR A 585 -13.32 18.71 -9.43
N ASN A 586 -14.14 19.70 -9.11
CA ASN A 586 -13.67 20.94 -8.48
C ASN A 586 -13.23 20.73 -7.02
N THR A 587 -14.04 20.02 -6.25
CA THR A 587 -13.71 19.70 -4.85
C THR A 587 -12.51 18.76 -4.73
N GLY A 588 -12.44 17.74 -5.59
CA GLY A 588 -11.33 16.79 -5.58
C GLY A 588 -10.00 17.41 -6.01
N TRP A 589 -10.00 18.25 -7.04
CA TRP A 589 -8.79 18.96 -7.48
C TRP A 589 -8.32 19.96 -6.44
N THR A 590 -9.22 20.73 -5.86
CA THR A 590 -8.89 21.69 -4.79
C THR A 590 -8.32 20.99 -3.57
N ALA A 591 -8.97 19.90 -3.12
CA ALA A 591 -8.52 19.16 -1.93
C ALA A 591 -7.11 18.59 -2.12
N ARG A 592 -6.88 17.78 -3.16
CA ARG A 592 -5.57 17.18 -3.41
C ARG A 592 -4.44 18.20 -3.55
N SER A 593 -4.74 19.36 -4.19
CA SER A 593 -3.72 20.39 -4.41
C SER A 593 -3.37 21.11 -3.11
N ARG A 594 -4.37 21.51 -2.32
CA ARG A 594 -4.15 22.19 -1.03
C ARG A 594 -3.50 21.27 0.01
N ILE A 595 -3.93 20.01 0.08
CA ILE A 595 -3.34 19.04 0.99
C ILE A 595 -1.86 18.80 0.60
N MET A 596 -1.57 18.56 -0.69
CA MET A 596 -0.19 18.33 -1.12
C MET A 596 0.69 19.57 -0.92
N GLU A 597 0.17 20.76 -1.17
CA GLU A 597 0.88 22.01 -0.86
C GLU A 597 1.25 22.11 0.62
N ALA A 598 0.29 21.83 1.52
CA ALA A 598 0.51 21.87 2.94
C ALA A 598 1.56 20.81 3.37
N LEU A 599 1.45 19.58 2.84
CA LEU A 599 2.42 18.52 3.10
C LEU A 599 3.82 18.91 2.63
N ALA A 600 3.97 19.31 1.38
CA ALA A 600 5.26 19.68 0.80
C ALA A 600 5.96 20.81 1.56
N ARG A 601 5.20 21.83 1.96
CA ARG A 601 5.74 22.98 2.73
C ARG A 601 6.23 22.60 4.14
N ASN A 602 5.65 21.59 4.75
CA ASN A 602 6.02 21.17 6.10
C ASN A 602 7.06 20.03 6.13
N ILE A 603 7.27 19.32 4.97
CA ILE A 603 8.07 18.09 4.92
C ILE A 603 9.32 18.28 4.08
N TYR A 604 9.25 18.94 2.92
CA TYR A 604 10.39 19.08 2.03
C TYR A 604 11.39 20.12 2.53
N SER A 605 12.67 19.73 2.54
CA SER A 605 13.76 20.65 2.87
C SER A 605 14.04 21.63 1.70
N THR A 606 14.65 22.77 2.03
CA THR A 606 15.11 23.75 1.05
C THR A 606 16.42 23.33 0.39
N ASN A 607 16.71 23.90 -0.81
CA ASN A 607 17.96 23.72 -1.54
C ASN A 607 18.26 22.25 -1.89
N LYS A 608 17.25 21.55 -2.40
CA LYS A 608 17.36 20.16 -2.88
C LYS A 608 17.06 20.08 -4.37
N THR A 609 18.05 19.70 -5.18
CA THR A 609 17.92 19.55 -6.62
C THR A 609 18.31 18.13 -7.06
N PHE A 610 17.69 17.65 -8.14
CA PHE A 610 18.04 16.37 -8.71
C PHE A 610 19.36 16.43 -9.46
N LYS A 611 20.19 15.42 -9.27
CA LYS A 611 21.48 15.35 -9.96
C LYS A 611 21.29 14.81 -11.37
N ARG A 612 21.73 15.58 -12.38
CA ARG A 612 21.74 15.14 -13.78
C ARG A 612 22.83 14.09 -14.00
N PRO A 613 22.50 12.90 -14.54
CA PRO A 613 23.49 11.91 -14.94
C PRO A 613 24.35 12.42 -16.11
N SER A 614 25.59 11.96 -16.20
CA SER A 614 26.49 12.31 -17.32
C SER A 614 26.00 11.80 -18.67
N GLY A 615 25.28 10.66 -18.67
CA GLY A 615 24.68 10.07 -19.88
C GLY A 615 23.43 10.80 -20.40
N VAL A 616 23.00 11.91 -19.76
CA VAL A 616 21.93 12.77 -20.29
C VAL A 616 22.53 14.01 -20.89
N ILE A 617 22.35 14.21 -22.19
CA ILE A 617 22.84 15.38 -22.91
C ILE A 617 21.69 16.30 -23.32
N SER A 618 22.01 17.58 -23.58
CA SER A 618 21.07 18.55 -24.14
C SER A 618 21.47 18.84 -25.57
N VAL A 619 20.52 18.74 -26.50
CA VAL A 619 20.77 18.97 -27.93
C VAL A 619 19.76 19.97 -28.46
N GLU A 620 20.23 20.91 -29.29
CA GLU A 620 19.37 21.85 -29.99
C GLU A 620 18.80 21.21 -31.25
N VAL A 621 17.47 21.08 -31.29
CA VAL A 621 16.73 20.47 -32.38
C VAL A 621 15.74 21.47 -32.99
N GLU A 622 15.34 21.21 -34.24
CA GLU A 622 14.30 21.98 -34.88
C GLU A 622 12.91 21.51 -34.45
N LYS A 623 12.08 22.45 -34.03
CA LYS A 623 10.69 22.15 -33.63
C LYS A 623 9.91 21.61 -34.83
N GLU A 624 8.93 20.74 -34.51
CA GLU A 624 7.97 20.19 -35.45
C GLU A 624 8.61 19.36 -36.59
N THR A 625 9.74 18.73 -36.34
CA THR A 625 10.29 17.68 -37.19
C THR A 625 9.93 16.30 -36.61
N VAL A 626 9.57 15.36 -37.49
CA VAL A 626 9.23 13.96 -37.12
C VAL A 626 9.89 13.04 -38.15
N PRO A 627 10.91 12.24 -37.74
CA PRO A 627 11.58 12.25 -36.43
C PRO A 627 12.27 13.60 -36.13
N LEU A 628 12.67 13.79 -34.86
CA LEU A 628 13.42 14.98 -34.47
C LEU A 628 14.74 15.12 -35.28
N MET A 629 15.06 16.33 -35.71
CA MET A 629 16.28 16.64 -36.43
C MET A 629 17.03 17.80 -35.78
N LEU A 630 18.35 17.86 -35.98
CA LEU A 630 19.15 18.97 -35.51
C LEU A 630 18.70 20.25 -36.20
N ALA A 631 18.71 21.37 -35.48
CA ALA A 631 18.47 22.67 -36.05
C ALA A 631 19.63 23.06 -37.03
N SER A 632 19.30 23.57 -38.21
CA SER A 632 20.29 24.11 -39.14
C SER A 632 20.70 25.52 -38.76
N GLU A 633 21.76 26.05 -39.34
CA GLU A 633 22.15 27.48 -39.20
C GLU A 633 21.05 28.45 -39.68
N TYR A 634 20.15 27.96 -40.54
CA TYR A 634 19.04 28.75 -41.11
C TYR A 634 17.72 28.56 -40.34
N THR A 635 17.65 27.66 -39.40
CA THR A 635 16.45 27.46 -38.55
C THR A 635 16.19 28.73 -37.74
N PRO A 636 14.99 29.37 -37.84
CA PRO A 636 14.65 30.53 -37.02
C PRO A 636 14.75 30.24 -35.53
N GLU A 637 15.07 31.26 -34.73
CA GLU A 637 15.28 31.11 -33.29
C GLU A 637 14.00 30.58 -32.57
N ASP A 638 12.83 31.06 -32.99
CA ASP A 638 11.54 30.59 -32.46
C ASP A 638 11.18 29.15 -32.84
N MET A 639 11.85 28.61 -33.87
CA MET A 639 11.73 27.21 -34.31
C MET A 639 12.83 26.29 -33.73
N ARG A 640 13.66 26.78 -32.85
CA ARG A 640 14.66 25.99 -32.13
C ARG A 640 14.14 25.60 -30.77
N MET A 641 14.50 24.42 -30.31
CA MET A 641 14.31 23.99 -28.91
C MET A 641 15.50 23.15 -28.44
N THR A 642 15.86 23.31 -27.19
CA THR A 642 16.83 22.43 -26.54
C THR A 642 16.10 21.35 -25.77
N GLU A 643 16.43 20.09 -26.04
CA GLU A 643 15.77 18.96 -25.36
C GLU A 643 16.80 17.92 -24.89
N LEU A 644 16.34 17.01 -24.00
CA LEU A 644 17.17 15.99 -23.36
C LEU A 644 17.15 14.68 -24.16
N PHE A 645 18.33 14.06 -24.25
CA PHE A 645 18.54 12.75 -24.86
C PHE A 645 19.46 11.89 -24.01
N LYS A 646 19.33 10.58 -24.11
CA LYS A 646 20.39 9.67 -23.70
C LYS A 646 21.56 9.83 -24.67
N GLU A 647 22.77 9.92 -24.17
CA GLU A 647 23.97 10.03 -25.01
C GLU A 647 24.01 8.87 -26.00
N GLY A 648 24.17 9.20 -27.31
CA GLY A 648 24.16 8.24 -28.42
C GLY A 648 22.77 7.94 -28.99
N THR A 649 21.70 8.58 -28.49
CA THR A 649 20.34 8.46 -29.06
C THR A 649 19.81 9.78 -29.64
N GLU A 650 20.59 10.83 -29.57
CA GLU A 650 20.27 12.14 -30.14
C GLU A 650 20.19 12.10 -31.66
N PRO A 651 19.42 13.00 -32.29
CA PRO A 651 19.38 13.14 -33.75
C PRO A 651 20.76 13.43 -34.32
N THR A 652 21.10 12.80 -35.44
CA THR A 652 22.34 13.01 -36.19
C THR A 652 22.10 13.78 -37.50
N GLU A 653 20.86 13.79 -37.97
CA GLU A 653 20.49 14.47 -39.21
C GLU A 653 20.07 15.91 -38.94
N THR A 654 20.57 16.83 -39.77
CA THR A 654 20.19 18.24 -39.69
C THR A 654 18.98 18.51 -40.58
N SER A 655 18.00 19.26 -40.08
CA SER A 655 16.80 19.61 -40.81
C SER A 655 17.13 20.41 -42.06
N ILE A 656 16.47 20.05 -43.14
CA ILE A 656 16.55 20.75 -44.44
C ILE A 656 15.33 21.67 -44.67
N ARG A 657 14.47 21.83 -43.66
CA ARG A 657 13.22 22.59 -43.77
C ARG A 657 13.47 24.06 -44.09
N TYR A 658 14.49 24.64 -43.46
CA TYR A 658 14.91 26.02 -43.73
C TYR A 658 16.21 26.02 -44.52
N GLN A 659 16.28 26.89 -45.53
CA GLN A 659 17.41 26.96 -46.44
C GLN A 659 17.95 28.39 -46.55
N LYS A 660 19.21 28.51 -46.94
CA LYS A 660 19.80 29.80 -47.27
C LYS A 660 19.11 30.38 -48.48
N LEU A 661 18.68 31.63 -48.40
CA LEU A 661 18.16 32.34 -49.54
C LEU A 661 19.32 32.68 -50.51
N GLU A 662 19.06 32.52 -51.76
CA GLU A 662 20.00 33.01 -52.80
C GLU A 662 20.15 34.54 -52.73
N ALA A 663 21.31 35.05 -53.07
CA ALA A 663 21.51 36.50 -53.13
C ALA A 663 20.87 37.07 -54.40
N PRO A 664 20.24 38.22 -54.32
CA PRO A 664 19.84 38.94 -55.53
C PRO A 664 21.06 39.18 -56.48
N THR A 665 20.85 39.04 -57.76
CA THR A 665 21.90 39.18 -58.77
C THR A 665 21.69 40.45 -59.65
N GLY A 666 22.66 40.83 -60.42
CA GLY A 666 22.52 41.91 -61.41
C GLY A 666 22.31 43.30 -60.79
N GLY A 667 22.86 43.54 -59.60
CA GLY A 667 22.76 44.83 -58.92
C GLY A 667 23.35 45.95 -59.80
N LYS A 668 22.57 46.97 -60.04
CA LYS A 668 22.99 48.18 -60.77
C LYS A 668 22.55 49.39 -59.96
N ALA A 669 23.40 50.41 -59.97
CA ALA A 669 23.08 51.73 -59.45
C ALA A 669 23.22 52.78 -60.59
N SER A 670 22.26 53.62 -60.72
CA SER A 670 22.33 54.78 -61.64
C SER A 670 21.98 56.06 -60.90
N TYR A 671 22.64 57.16 -61.27
CA TYR A 671 22.44 58.45 -60.63
C TYR A 671 22.14 59.48 -61.74
N ASN A 672 21.08 60.25 -61.55
CA ASN A 672 20.65 61.29 -62.55
C ASN A 672 20.86 62.71 -62.03
N GLY A 673 21.67 62.93 -60.99
CA GLY A 673 21.97 64.24 -60.44
C GLY A 673 21.08 64.62 -59.22
N ASN A 674 19.93 64.05 -59.08
CA ASN A 674 18.97 64.26 -57.94
C ASN A 674 18.56 62.98 -57.27
N GLU A 675 18.63 61.85 -57.93
CA GLU A 675 18.09 60.57 -57.48
C GLU A 675 19.06 59.42 -57.76
N VAL A 676 19.18 58.48 -56.82
CA VAL A 676 19.89 57.22 -57.05
C VAL A 676 18.84 56.13 -57.27
N THR A 677 18.83 55.51 -58.42
CA THR A 677 18.02 54.36 -58.74
C THR A 677 18.84 53.10 -58.56
N LEU A 678 18.40 52.20 -57.70
CA LEU A 678 18.97 50.86 -57.54
C LEU A 678 18.05 49.84 -58.24
N SER A 679 18.62 48.94 -59.00
CA SER A 679 17.91 47.85 -59.64
C SER A 679 18.70 46.54 -59.45
N TRP A 680 18.00 45.45 -59.27
CA TRP A 680 18.57 44.11 -59.20
C TRP A 680 17.55 43.07 -59.70
N THR A 681 18.04 41.93 -60.09
CA THR A 681 17.18 40.75 -60.29
C THR A 681 16.86 40.15 -58.99
N GLY A 682 15.56 40.14 -58.66
CA GLY A 682 15.08 39.51 -57.44
C GLY A 682 15.33 37.98 -57.41
N ILE A 683 15.44 37.43 -56.26
CA ILE A 683 15.43 35.95 -56.06
C ILE A 683 14.05 35.38 -56.37
N LYS A 684 14.00 34.11 -56.78
CA LYS A 684 12.75 33.37 -56.82
C LYS A 684 12.17 33.38 -55.41
N THR A 685 10.89 33.70 -55.25
CA THR A 685 10.22 33.59 -53.95
C THR A 685 10.39 32.16 -53.47
N PRO A 686 11.05 31.94 -52.33
CA PRO A 686 11.20 30.59 -51.79
C PRO A 686 9.86 30.01 -51.38
N ASP A 687 9.72 28.70 -51.48
CA ASP A 687 8.57 28.00 -50.90
C ASP A 687 8.56 28.24 -49.39
N ALA A 688 7.40 28.39 -48.80
CA ALA A 688 7.26 28.61 -47.36
C ALA A 688 7.83 27.45 -46.53
N ILE A 689 7.85 26.24 -47.10
CA ILE A 689 8.43 25.03 -46.51
C ILE A 689 9.19 24.29 -47.61
N ASN A 690 10.35 23.72 -47.26
CA ASN A 690 11.12 22.89 -48.17
C ASN A 690 10.28 21.71 -48.70
N SER A 691 10.10 21.62 -50.02
CA SER A 691 9.25 20.62 -50.67
C SER A 691 9.72 19.18 -50.42
N THR A 692 11.06 18.97 -50.36
CA THR A 692 11.62 17.63 -50.03
C THR A 692 11.31 17.25 -48.59
N TYR A 693 11.43 18.17 -47.65
CA TYR A 693 11.04 17.94 -46.26
C TYR A 693 9.55 17.59 -46.15
N LEU A 694 8.69 18.36 -46.83
CA LEU A 694 7.24 18.15 -46.82
C LEU A 694 6.88 16.77 -47.41
N GLN A 695 7.51 16.35 -48.48
CA GLN A 695 7.29 15.06 -49.12
C GLN A 695 7.74 13.91 -48.20
N ASN A 696 8.91 14.03 -47.57
CA ASN A 696 9.40 13.01 -46.61
C ASN A 696 8.47 12.95 -45.42
N TYR A 697 8.11 14.09 -44.84
CA TYR A 697 7.19 14.15 -43.70
C TYR A 697 5.85 13.50 -44.02
N PHE A 698 5.29 13.75 -45.20
CA PHE A 698 4.04 13.16 -45.65
C PHE A 698 4.18 11.64 -45.83
N ASN A 699 5.22 11.18 -46.49
CA ASN A 699 5.47 9.75 -46.71
C ASN A 699 5.65 8.97 -45.38
N ASP A 700 6.39 9.56 -44.43
CA ASP A 700 6.72 8.94 -43.17
C ASP A 700 5.49 8.84 -42.21
N ASN A 701 4.57 9.81 -42.32
CA ASN A 701 3.47 9.91 -41.37
C ASN A 701 2.09 9.56 -41.97
N TYR A 702 1.91 9.64 -43.29
CA TYR A 702 0.59 9.50 -43.93
C TYR A 702 0.55 8.56 -45.13
N ALA A 703 1.69 8.06 -45.59
CA ALA A 703 1.72 7.20 -46.81
C ALA A 703 1.02 5.83 -46.63
N ALA A 704 0.59 5.52 -45.44
CA ALA A 704 -0.17 4.29 -45.12
C ALA A 704 -1.70 4.49 -45.13
N PHE A 705 -2.18 5.71 -45.37
CA PHE A 705 -3.59 6.07 -45.62
C PHE A 705 -3.83 6.26 -47.13
#